data_e0087cdc791e6d366269de087200152b
#
_entry.id   e0087cdc791e6d366269de087200152b
#
_cell.length_a   1.000
_cell.length_b   1.000
_cell.length_c   1.000
_cell.angle_alpha   90.00
_cell.angle_beta   90.00
_cell.angle_gamma   90.00
#
_symmetry.space_group_name_H-M   'P 1'
#
loop_
_entity.id
_entity.type
_entity.pdbx_description
1 polymer ?
#
loop_
_entity_poly.entity_id
_entity_poly.type
_entity_poly.pdbx_seq_one_letter_code
_entity_poly.pdbx_strand_id
1 'polypeptide(L)'
;MSHGPAAAMGHEKVPPAEGGSPQPIRIVDEAEQNFQPRTLKFWTIIISIFIALFLVALDRTIVSTAVPAITREFNSLGDIGWYGSAYQLTTAASQLLFGRIYKFYDIKRTFLISILIFEFGAALSGAARSSTAFIVGRAIAGLGGAGIFSGVMIIMIPLVPLRKRPMFQGMFGSIFGLASVLGPLVGGAFTTAVSWRWCFFLNLPVGCFAAICVITILHLPHKPSPTARPIEHVTRLDPLGTFFFVPAVVCLLLALQWGGSVHPWASWQSILLLCLFGAGMIAFGTVQVLMPNTATVPVRIITRRSIFAGAIFMFCLAGSMLLVIFFLPLWFQIVQGVSPLQSGINTLPFVISMVLASILNGGVTTKIGYYVPSMLLCPAIMATGLGLMSTFRVDESIGRWVGFQIIAGVGLGLGMQASNLAAQAVLPKPDIPTGIAIMFFSQQLGGAIFTSVGQNLLSTTLASGFGGIPGLRPLAQTGTIGSADVVSAVPPEFRAQVREIYNHALNRIFLCGTGVACVGILAALAMEWKNVKKTGPDAPGAQQPPPSPKPSTEPSPAPSLPDKDDRGATTTTTRIHQRAASESGSYLDLEMGDSFSKTVAESIRASEPSLLSPQWLTDDDFAEDSLGRGAASDFHDARSFSFSRSFSFSRSFSLSRSFSFSRSFSFSRSSRSSSATAAATEATAEATATTSTDYPQQQQQPQQQIDGIGGGGNPLARPRTPPPSMSTTTASR
;
A
#
# COMPACT_ATOMS: atom_id res chain seq x y z
N MET A 1 -26.16 -68.64 78.80
CA MET A 1 -24.89 -68.25 79.46
C MET A 1 -23.85 -68.16 78.38
N SER A 2 -23.44 -66.99 78.02
CA SER A 2 -22.10 -66.54 77.65
C SER A 2 -22.23 -65.30 76.84
N HIS A 3 -21.71 -64.28 77.40
CA HIS A 3 -21.59 -62.92 76.80
C HIS A 3 -20.55 -62.91 75.70
N GLY A 4 -20.88 -62.27 74.56
CA GLY A 4 -19.91 -61.87 73.54
C GLY A 4 -19.75 -60.35 73.59
N PRO A 5 -18.52 -59.80 73.41
CA PRO A 5 -18.19 -58.39 73.62
C PRO A 5 -18.54 -57.53 72.44
N ALA A 6 -18.96 -56.30 72.77
CA ALA A 6 -19.25 -55.20 71.83
C ALA A 6 -18.01 -54.72 71.10
N ALA A 7 -18.08 -54.59 69.75
CA ALA A 7 -17.09 -54.01 68.92
C ALA A 7 -17.18 -52.49 69.00
N ALA A 8 -16.08 -51.81 69.39
CA ALA A 8 -15.90 -50.41 69.40
C ALA A 8 -15.70 -49.91 67.97
N MET A 9 -16.59 -49.01 67.48
CA MET A 9 -16.40 -48.25 66.25
C MET A 9 -15.34 -47.18 66.47
N GLY A 10 -14.19 -47.39 65.82
CA GLY A 10 -13.14 -46.39 65.74
C GLY A 10 -13.59 -45.23 64.88
N HIS A 11 -13.61 -44.03 65.47
CA HIS A 11 -13.70 -42.78 64.72
C HIS A 11 -12.42 -42.58 63.94
N GLU A 12 -12.50 -42.78 62.62
CA GLU A 12 -11.47 -42.43 61.66
C GLU A 12 -11.46 -40.88 61.57
N LYS A 13 -10.40 -40.21 62.07
CA LYS A 13 -10.16 -38.81 61.91
C LYS A 13 -9.85 -38.52 60.45
N VAL A 14 -10.84 -37.92 59.74
CA VAL A 14 -10.62 -37.30 58.41
C VAL A 14 -9.59 -36.18 58.60
N PRO A 15 -8.44 -36.20 57.89
CA PRO A 15 -7.46 -35.11 57.94
C PRO A 15 -8.10 -33.82 57.42
N PRO A 16 -7.79 -32.64 57.96
CA PRO A 16 -8.30 -31.35 57.50
C PRO A 16 -7.85 -31.18 56.06
N ALA A 17 -8.79 -30.90 55.15
CA ALA A 17 -8.51 -30.53 53.75
C ALA A 17 -7.60 -29.29 53.78
N GLU A 18 -6.35 -29.46 53.35
CA GLU A 18 -5.44 -28.35 53.08
C GLU A 18 -6.14 -27.40 52.13
N GLY A 19 -6.43 -26.19 52.58
CA GLY A 19 -6.95 -25.06 51.81
C GLY A 19 -5.95 -24.66 50.76
N GLY A 20 -5.90 -25.42 49.66
CA GLY A 20 -5.22 -25.01 48.46
C GLY A 20 -5.88 -23.73 47.96
N SER A 21 -5.22 -22.59 48.13
CA SER A 21 -5.61 -21.35 47.48
C SER A 21 -5.88 -21.65 46.01
N PRO A 22 -7.02 -21.24 45.43
CA PRO A 22 -7.33 -21.51 44.03
C PRO A 22 -6.20 -20.90 43.21
N GLN A 23 -5.42 -21.73 42.56
CA GLN A 23 -4.38 -21.28 41.63
C GLN A 23 -5.08 -20.43 40.56
N PRO A 24 -4.61 -19.24 40.27
CA PRO A 24 -5.20 -18.42 39.22
C PRO A 24 -5.16 -19.22 37.93
N ILE A 25 -6.33 -19.41 37.31
CA ILE A 25 -6.47 -20.06 36.01
C ILE A 25 -5.60 -19.21 35.04
N ARG A 26 -4.41 -19.68 34.74
CA ARG A 26 -3.55 -19.08 33.71
C ARG A 26 -4.29 -19.23 32.39
N ILE A 27 -4.84 -18.14 31.87
CA ILE A 27 -5.32 -18.06 30.52
C ILE A 27 -4.06 -18.08 29.65
N VAL A 28 -3.60 -19.27 29.29
CA VAL A 28 -2.45 -19.45 28.40
C VAL A 28 -2.81 -18.86 27.04
N ASP A 29 -2.03 -17.90 26.56
CA ASP A 29 -2.25 -17.27 25.26
C ASP A 29 -2.13 -18.33 24.16
N GLU A 30 -3.13 -18.44 23.26
CA GLU A 30 -3.13 -19.38 22.13
C GLU A 30 -1.81 -19.36 21.37
N ALA A 31 -1.17 -18.18 21.25
CA ALA A 31 0.11 -18.03 20.61
C ALA A 31 1.26 -18.74 21.37
N GLU A 32 1.17 -18.89 22.69
CA GLU A 32 2.18 -19.64 23.45
C GLU A 32 2.03 -21.16 23.27
N GLN A 33 0.78 -21.64 23.15
CA GLN A 33 0.49 -23.05 22.86
C GLN A 33 0.92 -23.43 21.44
N ASN A 34 0.67 -22.57 20.46
CA ASN A 34 0.98 -22.81 19.06
C ASN A 34 2.48 -22.57 18.72
N PHE A 35 3.24 -21.89 19.59
CA PHE A 35 4.65 -21.60 19.36
C PHE A 35 5.53 -22.81 19.66
N GLN A 36 5.75 -23.65 18.63
CA GLN A 36 6.55 -24.86 18.71
C GLN A 36 7.79 -24.77 17.78
N PRO A 37 8.79 -23.93 18.08
CA PRO A 37 9.93 -23.69 17.18
C PRO A 37 10.84 -24.91 16.96
N ARG A 38 10.68 -25.99 17.76
CA ARG A 38 11.41 -27.24 17.59
C ARG A 38 10.74 -28.21 16.60
N THR A 39 9.51 -27.92 16.14
CA THR A 39 8.78 -28.79 15.22
C THR A 39 8.98 -28.34 13.78
N LEU A 40 9.17 -29.32 12.88
CA LEU A 40 9.24 -29.08 11.44
C LEU A 40 7.92 -28.42 10.95
N LYS A 41 6.80 -28.83 11.50
CA LYS A 41 5.46 -28.27 11.18
C LYS A 41 5.42 -26.75 11.32
N PHE A 42 5.95 -26.21 12.41
CA PHE A 42 6.00 -24.74 12.64
C PHE A 42 6.78 -24.03 11.55
N TRP A 43 8.01 -24.50 11.24
CA TRP A 43 8.86 -23.90 10.23
C TRP A 43 8.28 -24.02 8.82
N THR A 44 7.65 -25.14 8.49
CA THR A 44 6.98 -25.29 7.18
C THR A 44 5.86 -24.24 7.02
N ILE A 45 5.06 -23.97 8.05
CA ILE A 45 4.05 -22.91 8.00
C ILE A 45 4.71 -21.54 7.79
N ILE A 46 5.73 -21.20 8.60
CA ILE A 46 6.42 -19.89 8.52
C ILE A 46 7.06 -19.71 7.15
N ILE A 47 7.75 -20.73 6.63
CA ILE A 47 8.38 -20.67 5.31
C ILE A 47 7.32 -20.51 4.22
N SER A 48 6.19 -21.22 4.29
CA SER A 48 5.12 -21.13 3.28
C SER A 48 4.50 -19.73 3.21
N ILE A 49 4.20 -19.09 4.34
CA ILE A 49 3.67 -17.73 4.34
C ILE A 49 4.72 -16.72 3.87
N PHE A 50 6.00 -16.97 4.15
CA PHE A 50 7.10 -16.13 3.68
C PHE A 50 7.40 -16.34 2.20
N ILE A 51 7.20 -17.52 1.64
CA ILE A 51 7.25 -17.78 0.19
C ILE A 51 6.14 -16.98 -0.50
N ALA A 52 4.90 -17.01 0.00
CA ALA A 52 3.82 -16.18 -0.56
C ALA A 52 4.15 -14.69 -0.52
N LEU A 53 4.76 -14.21 0.57
CA LEU A 53 5.25 -12.82 0.68
C LEU A 53 6.35 -12.53 -0.34
N PHE A 54 7.30 -13.46 -0.50
CA PHE A 54 8.41 -13.33 -1.45
C PHE A 54 7.90 -13.22 -2.89
N LEU A 55 6.89 -14.01 -3.28
CA LEU A 55 6.28 -13.92 -4.61
C LEU A 55 5.66 -12.54 -4.86
N VAL A 56 4.92 -11.99 -3.89
CA VAL A 56 4.35 -10.64 -4.01
C VAL A 56 5.46 -9.58 -4.13
N ALA A 57 6.54 -9.71 -3.38
CA ALA A 57 7.66 -8.79 -3.45
C ALA A 57 8.46 -8.93 -4.75
N LEU A 58 8.67 -10.17 -5.21
CA LEU A 58 9.35 -10.48 -6.46
C LEU A 58 8.56 -9.95 -7.66
N ASP A 59 7.25 -10.20 -7.71
CA ASP A 59 6.35 -9.75 -8.77
C ASP A 59 6.34 -8.22 -8.94
N ARG A 60 6.55 -7.47 -7.86
CA ARG A 60 6.68 -6.01 -7.91
C ARG A 60 7.99 -5.54 -8.57
N THR A 61 9.07 -6.27 -8.37
CA THR A 61 10.41 -5.86 -8.79
C THR A 61 10.81 -6.44 -10.16
N ILE A 62 10.31 -7.62 -10.50
CA ILE A 62 10.63 -8.32 -11.75
C ILE A 62 10.10 -7.58 -13.00
N VAL A 63 8.98 -6.84 -12.85
CA VAL A 63 8.34 -6.07 -13.93
C VAL A 63 9.29 -5.07 -14.56
N SER A 64 10.14 -4.41 -13.77
CA SER A 64 11.05 -3.35 -14.25
C SER A 64 11.95 -3.82 -15.39
N THR A 65 12.37 -5.08 -15.39
CA THR A 65 13.21 -5.68 -16.44
C THR A 65 12.41 -6.24 -17.60
N ALA A 66 11.13 -6.58 -17.37
CA ALA A 66 10.25 -7.10 -18.42
C ALA A 66 9.59 -6.00 -19.27
N VAL A 67 9.41 -4.79 -18.71
CA VAL A 67 8.71 -3.65 -19.35
C VAL A 67 9.21 -3.37 -20.78
N PRO A 68 10.52 -3.28 -21.09
CA PRO A 68 10.98 -2.97 -22.45
C PRO A 68 10.58 -4.05 -23.48
N ALA A 69 10.57 -5.33 -23.06
CA ALA A 69 10.17 -6.43 -23.92
C ALA A 69 8.64 -6.44 -24.14
N ILE A 70 7.86 -6.20 -23.10
CA ILE A 70 6.39 -6.10 -23.13
C ILE A 70 5.96 -4.95 -24.03
N THR A 71 6.55 -3.78 -23.84
CA THR A 71 6.24 -2.56 -24.63
C THR A 71 6.54 -2.76 -26.11
N ARG A 72 7.65 -3.43 -26.41
CA ARG A 72 8.03 -3.73 -27.79
C ARG A 72 7.07 -4.70 -28.45
N GLU A 73 6.63 -5.74 -27.72
CA GLU A 73 5.69 -6.75 -28.26
C GLU A 73 4.29 -6.16 -28.48
N PHE A 74 3.81 -5.29 -27.59
CA PHE A 74 2.47 -4.71 -27.69
C PHE A 74 2.43 -3.36 -28.44
N ASN A 75 3.57 -2.80 -28.85
CA ASN A 75 3.68 -1.46 -29.45
C ASN A 75 2.99 -0.36 -28.60
N SER A 76 3.14 -0.39 -27.28
CA SER A 76 2.37 0.40 -26.34
C SER A 76 3.25 1.26 -25.41
N LEU A 77 4.02 2.18 -26.02
CA LEU A 77 4.87 3.11 -25.25
C LEU A 77 4.10 3.96 -24.23
N GLY A 78 2.86 4.34 -24.56
CA GLY A 78 1.99 5.13 -23.67
C GLY A 78 1.55 4.39 -22.41
N ASP A 79 1.58 3.05 -22.40
CA ASP A 79 1.07 2.22 -21.31
C ASP A 79 2.14 1.82 -20.29
N ILE A 80 3.42 2.17 -20.52
CA ILE A 80 4.54 1.77 -19.65
C ILE A 80 4.27 2.08 -18.18
N GLY A 81 3.75 3.26 -17.90
CA GLY A 81 3.40 3.68 -16.55
C GLY A 81 2.35 2.78 -15.88
N TRP A 82 1.43 2.22 -16.66
CA TRP A 82 0.35 1.36 -16.15
C TRP A 82 0.82 -0.03 -15.74
N TYR A 83 1.89 -0.56 -16.33
CA TYR A 83 2.38 -1.92 -16.04
C TYR A 83 2.80 -2.13 -14.59
N GLY A 84 3.34 -1.09 -13.96
CA GLY A 84 3.66 -1.11 -12.53
C GLY A 84 2.57 -0.48 -11.66
N SER A 85 1.99 0.64 -12.10
CA SER A 85 1.07 1.43 -11.28
C SER A 85 -0.28 0.76 -11.08
N ALA A 86 -0.80 -0.03 -12.05
CA ALA A 86 -2.06 -0.76 -11.87
C ALA A 86 -2.02 -1.72 -10.67
N TYR A 87 -0.91 -2.43 -10.49
CA TYR A 87 -0.69 -3.28 -9.33
C TYR A 87 -0.65 -2.48 -8.02
N GLN A 88 0.12 -1.38 -8.01
CA GLN A 88 0.27 -0.53 -6.82
C GLN A 88 -1.05 0.12 -6.43
N LEU A 89 -1.83 0.58 -7.41
CA LEU A 89 -3.13 1.22 -7.25
C LEU A 89 -4.12 0.28 -6.56
N THR A 90 -4.30 -0.93 -7.10
CA THR A 90 -5.23 -1.90 -6.53
C THR A 90 -4.76 -2.40 -5.15
N THR A 91 -3.45 -2.57 -4.95
CA THR A 91 -2.89 -2.91 -3.64
C THR A 91 -3.22 -1.83 -2.60
N ALA A 92 -3.01 -0.56 -2.91
CA ALA A 92 -3.28 0.55 -1.99
C ALA A 92 -4.78 0.70 -1.71
N ALA A 93 -5.62 0.67 -2.75
CA ALA A 93 -7.06 0.85 -2.64
C ALA A 93 -7.75 -0.27 -1.85
N SER A 94 -7.25 -1.52 -1.94
CA SER A 94 -7.82 -2.68 -1.24
C SER A 94 -7.23 -2.93 0.14
N GLN A 95 -6.15 -2.27 0.53
CA GLN A 95 -5.41 -2.55 1.75
C GLN A 95 -6.27 -2.46 3.03
N LEU A 96 -7.08 -1.40 3.15
CA LEU A 96 -7.98 -1.22 4.31
C LEU A 96 -9.12 -2.23 4.30
N LEU A 97 -9.64 -2.58 3.12
CA LEU A 97 -10.69 -3.59 2.97
C LEU A 97 -10.22 -4.96 3.49
N PHE A 98 -9.00 -5.39 3.16
CA PHE A 98 -8.44 -6.64 3.69
C PHE A 98 -8.28 -6.61 5.21
N GLY A 99 -7.99 -5.45 5.81
CA GLY A 99 -8.00 -5.30 7.26
C GLY A 99 -9.35 -5.65 7.89
N ARG A 100 -10.46 -5.24 7.23
CA ARG A 100 -11.84 -5.61 7.63
C ARG A 100 -12.13 -7.08 7.38
N ILE A 101 -11.79 -7.60 6.21
CA ILE A 101 -12.01 -9.01 5.87
C ILE A 101 -11.33 -9.91 6.91
N TYR A 102 -10.07 -9.69 7.24
CA TYR A 102 -9.35 -10.46 8.26
C TYR A 102 -9.88 -10.30 9.68
N LYS A 103 -10.54 -9.18 9.98
CA LYS A 103 -11.17 -8.97 11.28
C LYS A 103 -12.39 -9.88 11.47
N PHE A 104 -13.23 -10.05 10.45
CA PHE A 104 -14.53 -10.72 10.56
C PHE A 104 -14.54 -12.15 10.03
N TYR A 105 -13.66 -12.48 9.07
CA TYR A 105 -13.64 -13.78 8.42
C TYR A 105 -12.46 -14.65 8.88
N ASP A 106 -12.53 -15.93 8.52
CA ASP A 106 -11.48 -16.90 8.82
C ASP A 106 -10.16 -16.53 8.14
N ILE A 107 -9.09 -16.46 8.96
CA ILE A 107 -7.77 -15.97 8.52
C ILE A 107 -7.18 -16.89 7.44
N LYS A 108 -7.29 -18.24 7.62
CA LYS A 108 -6.75 -19.21 6.67
C LYS A 108 -7.46 -19.14 5.32
N ARG A 109 -8.80 -19.10 5.31
CA ARG A 109 -9.59 -19.01 4.07
C ARG A 109 -9.32 -17.71 3.34
N THR A 110 -9.31 -16.58 4.05
CA THR A 110 -9.01 -15.27 3.47
C THR A 110 -7.62 -15.24 2.84
N PHE A 111 -6.62 -15.81 3.51
CA PHE A 111 -5.26 -15.87 2.99
C PHE A 111 -5.15 -16.73 1.72
N LEU A 112 -5.80 -17.89 1.70
CA LEU A 112 -5.85 -18.76 0.52
C LEU A 112 -6.57 -18.12 -0.66
N ILE A 113 -7.68 -17.43 -0.43
CA ILE A 113 -8.39 -16.67 -1.47
C ILE A 113 -7.48 -15.55 -2.01
N SER A 114 -6.72 -14.89 -1.13
CA SER A 114 -5.77 -13.85 -1.56
C SER A 114 -4.66 -14.42 -2.44
N ILE A 115 -4.12 -15.60 -2.10
CA ILE A 115 -3.16 -16.30 -2.96
C ILE A 115 -3.80 -16.64 -4.31
N LEU A 116 -5.01 -17.22 -4.34
CA LEU A 116 -5.70 -17.56 -5.58
C LEU A 116 -5.94 -16.34 -6.49
N ILE A 117 -6.34 -15.21 -5.92
CA ILE A 117 -6.52 -13.96 -6.68
C ILE A 117 -5.18 -13.49 -7.25
N PHE A 118 -4.10 -13.56 -6.46
CA PHE A 118 -2.75 -13.18 -6.88
C PHE A 118 -2.26 -14.06 -8.04
N GLU A 119 -2.39 -15.39 -7.91
CA GLU A 119 -1.97 -16.34 -8.93
C GLU A 119 -2.79 -16.22 -10.22
N PHE A 120 -4.11 -15.98 -10.10
CA PHE A 120 -4.96 -15.71 -11.26
C PHE A 120 -4.52 -14.45 -12.00
N GLY A 121 -4.20 -13.37 -11.27
CA GLY A 121 -3.67 -12.14 -11.86
C GLY A 121 -2.30 -12.34 -12.51
N ALA A 122 -1.41 -13.14 -11.90
CA ALA A 122 -0.11 -13.49 -12.46
C ALA A 122 -0.26 -14.34 -13.74
N ALA A 123 -1.15 -15.35 -13.72
CA ALA A 123 -1.47 -16.17 -14.90
C ALA A 123 -2.00 -15.32 -16.06
N LEU A 124 -2.94 -14.40 -15.77
CA LEU A 124 -3.50 -13.49 -16.77
C LEU A 124 -2.43 -12.56 -17.34
N SER A 125 -1.52 -12.04 -16.49
CA SER A 125 -0.40 -11.19 -16.92
C SER A 125 0.56 -11.96 -17.84
N GLY A 126 0.93 -13.20 -17.48
CA GLY A 126 1.81 -14.05 -18.29
C GLY A 126 1.17 -14.49 -19.61
N ALA A 127 -0.15 -14.72 -19.64
CA ALA A 127 -0.91 -15.13 -20.84
C ALA A 127 -1.41 -13.94 -21.68
N ALA A 128 -1.14 -12.70 -21.29
CA ALA A 128 -1.67 -11.50 -21.95
C ALA A 128 -1.24 -11.44 -23.43
N ARG A 129 -2.20 -11.10 -24.29
CA ARG A 129 -2.00 -10.88 -25.73
C ARG A 129 -2.14 -9.41 -26.13
N SER A 130 -2.47 -8.54 -25.18
CA SER A 130 -2.60 -7.10 -25.36
C SER A 130 -2.14 -6.35 -24.11
N SER A 131 -1.75 -5.09 -24.26
CA SER A 131 -1.38 -4.21 -23.16
C SER A 131 -2.50 -4.10 -22.12
N THR A 132 -3.75 -3.92 -22.56
CA THR A 132 -4.92 -3.84 -21.66
C THR A 132 -5.11 -5.12 -20.85
N ALA A 133 -4.99 -6.31 -21.47
CA ALA A 133 -5.11 -7.57 -20.75
C ALA A 133 -3.99 -7.72 -19.70
N PHE A 134 -2.78 -7.29 -20.03
CA PHE A 134 -1.67 -7.26 -19.09
C PHE A 134 -1.94 -6.34 -17.89
N ILE A 135 -2.40 -5.10 -18.13
CA ILE A 135 -2.75 -4.12 -17.09
C ILE A 135 -3.85 -4.67 -16.17
N VAL A 136 -4.90 -5.29 -16.72
CA VAL A 136 -5.96 -5.95 -15.92
C VAL A 136 -5.40 -7.07 -15.06
N GLY A 137 -4.52 -7.92 -15.64
CA GLY A 137 -3.83 -8.96 -14.86
C GLY A 137 -3.01 -8.39 -13.70
N ARG A 138 -2.27 -7.29 -13.93
CA ARG A 138 -1.54 -6.55 -12.89
C ARG A 138 -2.46 -6.02 -11.80
N ALA A 139 -3.62 -5.46 -12.17
CA ALA A 139 -4.60 -4.95 -11.21
C ALA A 139 -5.16 -6.08 -10.32
N ILE A 140 -5.47 -7.24 -10.90
CA ILE A 140 -5.96 -8.41 -10.15
C ILE A 140 -4.87 -8.96 -9.22
N ALA A 141 -3.63 -9.08 -9.72
CA ALA A 141 -2.50 -9.53 -8.90
C ALA A 141 -2.25 -8.58 -7.72
N GLY A 142 -2.35 -7.26 -7.92
CA GLY A 142 -2.25 -6.26 -6.87
C GLY A 142 -3.32 -6.39 -5.78
N LEU A 143 -4.57 -6.71 -6.17
CA LEU A 143 -5.65 -6.99 -5.23
C LEU A 143 -5.32 -8.20 -4.33
N GLY A 144 -4.88 -9.33 -4.91
CA GLY A 144 -4.44 -10.50 -4.16
C GLY A 144 -3.22 -10.20 -3.27
N GLY A 145 -2.27 -9.44 -3.80
CA GLY A 145 -1.06 -9.00 -3.10
C GLY A 145 -1.34 -8.23 -1.81
N ALA A 146 -2.35 -7.35 -1.78
CA ALA A 146 -2.76 -6.63 -0.56
C ALA A 146 -3.24 -7.59 0.55
N GLY A 147 -3.99 -8.63 0.16
CA GLY A 147 -4.45 -9.65 1.08
C GLY A 147 -3.32 -10.50 1.64
N ILE A 148 -2.37 -10.93 0.79
CA ILE A 148 -1.19 -11.69 1.22
C ILE A 148 -0.33 -10.87 2.18
N PHE A 149 -0.08 -9.60 1.88
CA PHE A 149 0.72 -8.70 2.69
C PHE A 149 0.19 -8.55 4.12
N SER A 150 -1.11 -8.26 4.24
CA SER A 150 -1.79 -8.20 5.54
C SER A 150 -1.86 -9.56 6.20
N GLY A 151 -2.15 -10.61 5.42
CA GLY A 151 -2.36 -11.97 5.89
C GLY A 151 -1.16 -12.56 6.59
N VAL A 152 0.05 -12.38 6.04
CA VAL A 152 1.30 -12.86 6.64
C VAL A 152 1.47 -12.32 8.07
N MET A 153 1.24 -11.02 8.27
CA MET A 153 1.33 -10.40 9.59
C MET A 153 0.24 -10.87 10.54
N ILE A 154 -0.97 -11.08 10.02
CA ILE A 154 -2.12 -11.49 10.82
C ILE A 154 -2.02 -12.97 11.22
N ILE A 155 -1.54 -13.85 10.33
CA ILE A 155 -1.29 -15.26 10.63
C ILE A 155 -0.23 -15.44 11.72
N MET A 156 0.75 -14.55 11.79
CA MET A 156 1.77 -14.61 12.85
C MET A 156 1.18 -14.33 14.24
N ILE A 157 0.02 -13.68 14.37
CA ILE A 157 -0.58 -13.33 15.68
C ILE A 157 -0.91 -14.59 16.50
N PRO A 158 -1.65 -15.57 15.99
CA PRO A 158 -1.94 -16.80 16.73
C PRO A 158 -0.79 -17.81 16.78
N LEU A 159 0.25 -17.67 15.92
CA LEU A 159 1.37 -18.61 15.85
C LEU A 159 2.56 -18.21 16.70
N VAL A 160 2.79 -16.91 16.91
CA VAL A 160 3.99 -16.39 17.54
C VAL A 160 3.64 -15.48 18.71
N PRO A 161 4.13 -15.75 19.95
CA PRO A 161 3.92 -14.85 21.08
C PRO A 161 4.46 -13.45 20.81
N LEU A 162 3.78 -12.43 21.33
CA LEU A 162 4.11 -11.02 21.08
C LEU A 162 5.61 -10.71 21.34
N ARG A 163 6.18 -11.30 22.39
CA ARG A 163 7.61 -11.16 22.75
C ARG A 163 8.59 -11.68 21.69
N LYS A 164 8.20 -12.59 20.82
CA LYS A 164 9.02 -13.18 19.76
C LYS A 164 8.73 -12.62 18.38
N ARG A 165 7.61 -11.93 18.18
CA ARG A 165 7.21 -11.35 16.88
C ARG A 165 8.24 -10.42 16.27
N PRO A 166 9.01 -9.58 17.03
CA PRO A 166 10.00 -8.70 16.40
C PRO A 166 11.03 -9.44 15.55
N MET A 167 11.45 -10.64 15.98
CA MET A 167 12.40 -11.47 15.22
C MET A 167 11.82 -11.89 13.86
N PHE A 168 10.56 -12.36 13.84
CA PHE A 168 9.90 -12.76 12.60
C PHE A 168 9.54 -11.58 11.69
N GLN A 169 9.28 -10.42 12.27
CA GLN A 169 9.08 -9.19 11.51
C GLN A 169 10.39 -8.68 10.88
N GLY A 170 11.53 -8.89 11.55
CA GLY A 170 12.85 -8.66 10.93
C GLY A 170 13.05 -9.55 9.70
N MET A 171 12.65 -10.83 9.77
CA MET A 171 12.67 -11.75 8.61
C MET A 171 11.71 -11.31 7.51
N PHE A 172 10.54 -10.75 7.82
CA PHE A 172 9.62 -10.18 6.84
C PHE A 172 10.29 -9.04 6.05
N GLY A 173 10.98 -8.13 6.73
CA GLY A 173 11.72 -7.04 6.08
C GLY A 173 12.84 -7.54 5.17
N SER A 174 13.54 -8.62 5.56
CA SER A 174 14.64 -9.19 4.78
C SER A 174 14.17 -9.86 3.48
N ILE A 175 12.97 -10.43 3.44
CA ILE A 175 12.38 -11.01 2.23
C ILE A 175 12.18 -9.94 1.15
N PHE A 176 11.75 -8.75 1.54
CA PHE A 176 11.62 -7.61 0.63
C PHE A 176 12.96 -7.23 -0.01
N GLY A 177 14.00 -7.16 0.80
CA GLY A 177 15.34 -6.90 0.31
C GLY A 177 15.84 -7.98 -0.65
N LEU A 178 15.65 -9.26 -0.31
CA LEU A 178 16.00 -10.37 -1.18
C LEU A 178 15.28 -10.32 -2.52
N ALA A 179 13.97 -10.03 -2.50
CA ALA A 179 13.16 -9.90 -3.72
C ALA A 179 13.60 -8.72 -4.59
N SER A 180 14.03 -7.60 -4.00
CA SER A 180 14.50 -6.44 -4.76
C SER A 180 15.79 -6.70 -5.55
N VAL A 181 16.62 -7.65 -5.09
CA VAL A 181 17.82 -8.12 -5.80
C VAL A 181 17.49 -9.19 -6.83
N LEU A 182 16.72 -10.20 -6.40
CA LEU A 182 16.41 -11.33 -7.27
C LEU A 182 15.45 -10.95 -8.41
N GLY A 183 14.60 -9.94 -8.22
CA GLY A 183 13.65 -9.48 -9.24
C GLY A 183 14.33 -9.12 -10.57
N PRO A 184 15.21 -8.12 -10.59
CA PRO A 184 15.92 -7.75 -11.81
C PRO A 184 16.81 -8.86 -12.37
N LEU A 185 17.43 -9.67 -11.52
CA LEU A 185 18.29 -10.78 -11.95
C LEU A 185 17.50 -11.87 -12.66
N VAL A 186 16.46 -12.38 -12.01
CA VAL A 186 15.58 -13.43 -12.55
C VAL A 186 14.78 -12.91 -13.75
N GLY A 187 14.27 -11.67 -13.65
CA GLY A 187 13.53 -11.03 -14.74
C GLY A 187 14.39 -10.79 -15.97
N GLY A 188 15.62 -10.33 -15.78
CA GLY A 188 16.59 -10.17 -16.87
C GLY A 188 16.91 -11.52 -17.53
N ALA A 189 17.19 -12.57 -16.73
CA ALA A 189 17.47 -13.90 -17.24
C ALA A 189 16.32 -14.47 -18.06
N PHE A 190 15.09 -14.41 -17.57
CA PHE A 190 13.94 -14.90 -18.32
C PHE A 190 13.65 -14.08 -19.59
N THR A 191 13.77 -12.75 -19.50
CA THR A 191 13.49 -11.86 -20.63
C THR A 191 14.48 -12.06 -21.77
N THR A 192 15.75 -12.40 -21.46
CA THR A 192 16.80 -12.59 -22.48
C THR A 192 16.87 -14.03 -22.97
N ALA A 193 16.72 -15.03 -22.09
CA ALA A 193 16.95 -16.43 -22.44
C ALA A 193 15.70 -17.17 -22.97
N VAL A 194 14.49 -16.78 -22.52
CA VAL A 194 13.25 -17.52 -22.84
C VAL A 194 12.14 -16.56 -23.31
N SER A 195 11.44 -15.90 -22.38
CA SER A 195 10.38 -14.94 -22.64
C SER A 195 10.05 -14.18 -21.37
N TRP A 196 9.68 -12.89 -21.47
CA TRP A 196 9.20 -12.08 -20.36
C TRP A 196 7.96 -12.68 -19.67
N ARG A 197 7.17 -13.52 -20.35
CA ARG A 197 5.99 -14.19 -19.79
C ARG A 197 6.33 -15.08 -18.60
N TRP A 198 7.51 -15.70 -18.59
CA TRP A 198 7.97 -16.54 -17.49
C TRP A 198 8.23 -15.79 -16.20
N CYS A 199 8.43 -14.46 -16.26
CA CYS A 199 8.49 -13.60 -15.07
C CYS A 199 7.21 -13.69 -14.22
N PHE A 200 6.06 -13.95 -14.87
CA PHE A 200 4.76 -14.08 -14.22
C PHE A 200 4.36 -15.55 -13.99
N PHE A 201 4.66 -16.43 -14.94
CA PHE A 201 4.37 -17.86 -14.77
C PHE A 201 5.18 -18.53 -13.66
N LEU A 202 6.33 -18.00 -13.29
CA LEU A 202 7.12 -18.47 -12.13
C LEU A 202 6.32 -18.45 -10.84
N ASN A 203 5.40 -17.51 -10.68
CA ASN A 203 4.57 -17.39 -9.47
C ASN A 203 3.69 -18.63 -9.30
N LEU A 204 3.12 -19.19 -10.39
CA LEU A 204 2.13 -20.28 -10.33
C LEU A 204 2.64 -21.54 -9.59
N PRO A 205 3.76 -22.19 -9.96
CA PRO A 205 4.21 -23.38 -9.26
C PRO A 205 4.62 -23.11 -7.82
N VAL A 206 5.24 -21.96 -7.56
CA VAL A 206 5.73 -21.61 -6.22
C VAL A 206 4.57 -21.20 -5.31
N GLY A 207 3.58 -20.46 -5.82
CA GLY A 207 2.39 -20.08 -5.07
C GLY A 207 1.45 -21.26 -4.83
N CYS A 208 1.29 -22.17 -5.81
CA CYS A 208 0.57 -23.43 -5.58
C CYS A 208 1.22 -24.25 -4.46
N PHE A 209 2.56 -24.38 -4.43
CA PHE A 209 3.26 -25.05 -3.36
C PHE A 209 2.98 -24.39 -1.99
N ALA A 210 3.08 -23.05 -1.90
CA ALA A 210 2.77 -22.32 -0.69
C ALA A 210 1.31 -22.54 -0.25
N ALA A 211 0.36 -22.49 -1.19
CA ALA A 211 -1.05 -22.72 -0.92
C ALA A 211 -1.33 -24.14 -0.39
N ILE A 212 -0.75 -25.17 -1.01
CA ILE A 212 -0.87 -26.56 -0.57
C ILE A 212 -0.34 -26.73 0.86
N CYS A 213 0.82 -26.18 1.16
CA CYS A 213 1.38 -26.21 2.53
C CYS A 213 0.46 -25.51 3.54
N VAL A 214 -0.11 -24.37 3.19
CA VAL A 214 -1.06 -23.65 4.04
C VAL A 214 -2.36 -24.47 4.23
N ILE A 215 -2.88 -25.09 3.17
CA ILE A 215 -4.10 -25.95 3.25
C ILE A 215 -3.87 -27.12 4.18
N THR A 216 -2.76 -27.82 4.02
CA THR A 216 -2.51 -29.09 4.71
C THR A 216 -2.02 -28.91 6.15
N ILE A 217 -1.13 -27.94 6.38
CA ILE A 217 -0.38 -27.85 7.64
C ILE A 217 -0.92 -26.76 8.58
N LEU A 218 -1.45 -25.63 8.04
CA LEU A 218 -1.94 -24.53 8.87
C LEU A 218 -3.29 -24.88 9.50
N HIS A 219 -3.29 -25.21 10.78
CA HIS A 219 -4.51 -25.41 11.57
C HIS A 219 -4.62 -24.23 12.55
N LEU A 220 -5.52 -23.32 12.25
CA LEU A 220 -5.90 -22.23 13.15
C LEU A 220 -7.27 -22.54 13.75
N PRO A 221 -7.53 -22.17 15.01
CA PRO A 221 -8.85 -22.32 15.59
C PRO A 221 -9.85 -21.55 14.72
N HIS A 222 -10.87 -22.30 14.29
CA HIS A 222 -11.91 -21.76 13.42
C HIS A 222 -12.68 -20.69 14.19
N LYS A 223 -12.65 -19.45 13.75
CA LYS A 223 -13.63 -18.46 14.20
C LYS A 223 -14.98 -18.91 13.63
N PRO A 224 -15.98 -19.27 14.48
CA PRO A 224 -17.29 -19.55 13.94
C PRO A 224 -17.74 -18.34 13.13
N SER A 225 -17.93 -18.52 11.83
CA SER A 225 -18.60 -17.51 11.03
C SER A 225 -19.95 -17.28 11.67
N PRO A 226 -20.27 -16.07 12.12
CA PRO A 226 -21.61 -15.83 12.63
C PRO A 226 -22.59 -16.25 11.55
N THR A 227 -23.63 -16.98 11.92
CA THR A 227 -24.79 -17.32 11.08
C THR A 227 -25.53 -16.01 10.79
N ALA A 228 -24.89 -15.14 10.03
CA ALA A 228 -25.40 -13.80 9.69
C ALA A 228 -26.12 -13.90 8.35
N ARG A 229 -27.19 -13.14 8.20
CA ARG A 229 -27.87 -12.98 6.91
C ARG A 229 -26.87 -12.41 5.88
N PRO A 230 -27.01 -12.70 4.56
CA PRO A 230 -26.09 -12.19 3.53
C PRO A 230 -25.90 -10.66 3.59
N ILE A 231 -26.96 -9.92 3.92
CA ILE A 231 -26.91 -8.47 4.05
C ILE A 231 -26.00 -8.01 5.23
N GLU A 232 -25.96 -8.75 6.33
CA GLU A 232 -25.07 -8.44 7.45
C GLU A 232 -23.60 -8.65 7.09
N HIS A 233 -23.29 -9.62 6.23
CA HIS A 233 -21.93 -9.79 5.71
C HIS A 233 -21.48 -8.58 4.92
N VAL A 234 -22.35 -8.03 4.07
CA VAL A 234 -22.06 -6.83 3.28
C VAL A 234 -21.92 -5.60 4.18
N THR A 235 -22.83 -5.39 5.12
CA THR A 235 -22.78 -4.23 6.03
C THR A 235 -21.55 -4.24 6.93
N ARG A 236 -21.06 -5.41 7.32
CA ARG A 236 -19.81 -5.55 8.11
C ARG A 236 -18.57 -5.12 7.36
N LEU A 237 -18.58 -5.13 6.03
CA LEU A 237 -17.44 -4.70 5.19
C LEU A 237 -17.43 -3.20 4.91
N ASP A 238 -18.35 -2.41 5.51
CA ASP A 238 -18.45 -0.97 5.28
C ASP A 238 -18.59 -0.62 3.79
N PRO A 239 -19.67 -1.03 3.13
CA PRO A 239 -19.83 -0.81 1.69
C PRO A 239 -19.85 0.67 1.34
N LEU A 240 -20.47 1.51 2.19
CA LEU A 240 -20.56 2.94 1.97
C LEU A 240 -19.20 3.63 2.11
N GLY A 241 -18.44 3.31 3.18
CA GLY A 241 -17.08 3.81 3.35
C GLY A 241 -16.16 3.35 2.22
N THR A 242 -16.24 2.07 1.82
CA THR A 242 -15.45 1.51 0.72
C THR A 242 -15.80 2.17 -0.62
N PHE A 243 -17.09 2.48 -0.86
CA PHE A 243 -17.56 3.17 -2.06
C PHE A 243 -16.94 4.56 -2.23
N PHE A 244 -16.77 5.32 -1.17
CA PHE A 244 -16.09 6.63 -1.25
C PHE A 244 -14.56 6.51 -1.21
N PHE A 245 -14.03 5.58 -0.42
CA PHE A 245 -12.59 5.44 -0.20
C PHE A 245 -11.85 4.94 -1.45
N VAL A 246 -12.33 3.85 -2.07
CA VAL A 246 -11.62 3.22 -3.19
C VAL A 246 -11.51 4.17 -4.39
N PRO A 247 -12.60 4.81 -4.88
CA PRO A 247 -12.48 5.79 -5.96
C PRO A 247 -11.64 7.01 -5.59
N ALA A 248 -11.70 7.49 -4.34
CA ALA A 248 -10.87 8.60 -3.89
C ALA A 248 -9.37 8.26 -3.99
N VAL A 249 -8.96 7.11 -3.47
CA VAL A 249 -7.55 6.67 -3.56
C VAL A 249 -7.14 6.45 -5.02
N VAL A 250 -8.02 5.88 -5.85
CA VAL A 250 -7.79 5.73 -7.29
C VAL A 250 -7.58 7.09 -7.96
N CYS A 251 -8.44 8.09 -7.68
CA CYS A 251 -8.28 9.44 -8.22
C CYS A 251 -6.97 10.09 -7.79
N LEU A 252 -6.55 9.94 -6.53
CA LEU A 252 -5.26 10.44 -6.07
C LEU A 252 -4.10 9.81 -6.84
N LEU A 253 -4.09 8.47 -6.92
CA LEU A 253 -2.99 7.76 -7.57
C LEU A 253 -2.93 8.05 -9.08
N LEU A 254 -4.08 8.22 -9.75
CA LEU A 254 -4.16 8.68 -11.14
C LEU A 254 -3.65 10.12 -11.28
N ALA A 255 -4.06 11.03 -10.39
CA ALA A 255 -3.56 12.40 -10.40
C ALA A 255 -2.04 12.44 -10.26
N LEU A 256 -1.48 11.60 -9.38
CA LEU A 256 -0.04 11.49 -9.18
C LEU A 256 0.69 10.84 -10.38
N GLN A 257 0.04 9.89 -11.05
CA GLN A 257 0.60 9.19 -12.22
C GLN A 257 0.62 10.10 -13.47
N TRP A 258 -0.44 10.86 -13.70
CA TRP A 258 -0.60 11.70 -14.89
C TRP A 258 -0.08 13.11 -14.69
N GLY A 259 -0.15 13.62 -13.44
CA GLY A 259 0.27 14.98 -13.12
C GLY A 259 1.76 15.22 -13.39
N GLY A 260 2.06 16.23 -14.19
CA GLY A 260 3.41 16.60 -14.58
C GLY A 260 4.07 15.69 -15.63
N SER A 261 3.44 14.54 -15.97
CA SER A 261 3.93 13.61 -17.00
C SER A 261 3.06 13.60 -18.26
N VAL A 262 1.78 13.28 -18.12
CA VAL A 262 0.81 13.24 -19.23
C VAL A 262 0.05 14.54 -19.34
N HIS A 263 -0.34 15.11 -18.19
CA HIS A 263 -1.08 16.37 -18.10
C HIS A 263 -0.33 17.35 -17.18
N PRO A 264 -0.27 18.63 -17.52
CA PRO A 264 0.23 19.66 -16.61
C PRO A 264 -0.58 19.65 -15.29
N TRP A 265 0.06 19.94 -14.16
CA TRP A 265 -0.62 20.01 -12.86
C TRP A 265 -1.80 21.01 -12.85
N ALA A 266 -1.69 22.10 -13.62
CA ALA A 266 -2.74 23.12 -13.80
C ALA A 266 -3.85 22.68 -14.77
N SER A 267 -3.81 21.48 -15.35
CA SER A 267 -4.84 20.99 -16.26
C SER A 267 -6.14 20.66 -15.51
N TRP A 268 -7.27 20.82 -16.17
CA TRP A 268 -8.57 20.52 -15.58
C TRP A 268 -8.69 19.05 -15.16
N GLN A 269 -8.02 18.12 -15.87
CA GLN A 269 -8.02 16.68 -15.54
C GLN A 269 -7.33 16.41 -14.21
N SER A 270 -6.11 16.97 -14.00
CA SER A 270 -5.37 16.81 -12.75
C SER A 270 -6.10 17.46 -11.57
N ILE A 271 -6.66 18.67 -11.78
CA ILE A 271 -7.44 19.36 -10.75
C ILE A 271 -8.72 18.60 -10.41
N LEU A 272 -9.45 18.09 -11.42
CA LEU A 272 -10.66 17.29 -11.19
C LEU A 272 -10.37 16.04 -10.35
N LEU A 273 -9.31 15.30 -10.69
CA LEU A 273 -8.93 14.10 -9.93
C LEU A 273 -8.57 14.43 -8.47
N LEU A 274 -7.86 15.53 -8.23
CA LEU A 274 -7.54 15.99 -6.87
C LEU A 274 -8.79 16.46 -6.10
N CYS A 275 -9.72 17.15 -6.77
CA CYS A 275 -10.99 17.53 -6.18
C CYS A 275 -11.87 16.31 -5.82
N LEU A 276 -11.94 15.31 -6.72
CA LEU A 276 -12.65 14.06 -6.47
C LEU A 276 -12.03 13.28 -5.31
N PHE A 277 -10.69 13.23 -5.24
CA PHE A 277 -9.99 12.67 -4.09
C PHE A 277 -10.37 13.38 -2.80
N GLY A 278 -10.29 14.73 -2.77
CA GLY A 278 -10.62 15.53 -1.58
C GLY A 278 -12.08 15.33 -1.13
N ALA A 279 -13.02 15.42 -2.07
CA ALA A 279 -14.44 15.20 -1.80
C ALA A 279 -14.73 13.78 -1.32
N GLY A 280 -14.13 12.77 -1.97
CA GLY A 280 -14.26 11.37 -1.58
C GLY A 280 -13.69 11.07 -0.20
N MET A 281 -12.54 11.65 0.15
CA MET A 281 -11.93 11.50 1.47
C MET A 281 -12.73 12.19 2.58
N ILE A 282 -13.31 13.36 2.30
CA ILE A 282 -14.23 14.03 3.24
C ILE A 282 -15.49 13.18 3.45
N ALA A 283 -16.10 12.67 2.37
CA ALA A 283 -17.25 11.79 2.44
C ALA A 283 -16.92 10.50 3.22
N PHE A 284 -15.78 9.87 2.93
CA PHE A 284 -15.29 8.71 3.68
C PHE A 284 -15.14 9.03 5.16
N GLY A 285 -14.45 10.12 5.51
CA GLY A 285 -14.27 10.54 6.91
C GLY A 285 -15.62 10.76 7.62
N THR A 286 -16.58 11.39 6.95
CA THR A 286 -17.94 11.61 7.46
C THR A 286 -18.64 10.27 7.74
N VAL A 287 -18.57 9.30 6.82
CA VAL A 287 -19.13 7.95 7.01
C VAL A 287 -18.48 7.25 8.20
N GLN A 288 -17.13 7.35 8.35
CA GLN A 288 -16.42 6.72 9.47
C GLN A 288 -16.83 7.28 10.84
N VAL A 289 -17.22 8.56 10.90
CA VAL A 289 -17.71 9.21 12.13
C VAL A 289 -19.17 8.85 12.42
N LEU A 290 -20.03 8.87 11.38
CA LEU A 290 -21.46 8.61 11.52
C LEU A 290 -21.79 7.14 11.75
N MET A 291 -20.97 6.22 11.24
CA MET A 291 -21.23 4.78 11.31
C MET A 291 -20.10 4.03 12.07
N PRO A 292 -19.86 4.29 13.35
CA PRO A 292 -18.70 3.77 14.10
C PRO A 292 -18.66 2.25 14.20
N ASN A 293 -19.81 1.57 14.16
CA ASN A 293 -19.91 0.11 14.28
C ASN A 293 -19.46 -0.62 13.00
N THR A 294 -19.69 -0.03 11.85
CA THR A 294 -19.30 -0.58 10.54
C THR A 294 -18.05 0.07 9.96
N ALA A 295 -17.52 1.10 10.59
CA ALA A 295 -16.38 1.89 10.12
C ALA A 295 -15.15 1.04 9.75
N THR A 296 -14.60 1.26 8.55
CA THR A 296 -13.37 0.60 8.08
C THR A 296 -12.16 1.06 8.87
N VAL A 297 -12.08 2.35 9.18
CA VAL A 297 -11.07 2.96 10.05
C VAL A 297 -11.78 3.61 11.25
N PRO A 298 -12.16 2.83 12.28
CA PRO A 298 -12.86 3.38 13.43
C PRO A 298 -12.07 4.54 14.06
N VAL A 299 -12.74 5.66 14.32
CA VAL A 299 -12.13 6.86 14.90
C VAL A 299 -11.38 6.51 16.20
N ARG A 300 -11.96 5.62 17.04
CA ARG A 300 -11.33 5.15 18.29
C ARG A 300 -9.97 4.46 18.10
N ILE A 301 -9.67 3.95 16.88
CA ILE A 301 -8.39 3.32 16.57
C ILE A 301 -7.42 4.35 16.04
N ILE A 302 -7.81 5.14 15.03
CA ILE A 302 -6.90 6.10 14.40
C ILE A 302 -6.49 7.24 15.33
N THR A 303 -7.34 7.64 16.26
CA THR A 303 -7.04 8.69 17.27
C THR A 303 -6.12 8.22 18.39
N ARG A 304 -5.83 6.90 18.49
CA ARG A 304 -4.81 6.44 19.43
C ARG A 304 -3.45 6.97 19.02
N ARG A 305 -2.76 7.62 19.97
CA ARG A 305 -1.47 8.29 19.76
C ARG A 305 -0.47 7.41 19.00
N SER A 306 -0.28 6.15 19.41
CA SER A 306 0.67 5.24 18.77
C SER A 306 0.25 4.81 17.37
N ILE A 307 -1.06 4.73 17.07
CA ILE A 307 -1.55 4.35 15.73
C ILE A 307 -1.39 5.52 14.77
N PHE A 308 -1.78 6.73 15.18
CA PHE A 308 -1.62 7.93 14.37
C PHE A 308 -0.14 8.23 14.08
N ALA A 309 0.68 8.24 15.12
CA ALA A 309 2.12 8.46 14.99
C ALA A 309 2.79 7.37 14.14
N GLY A 310 2.41 6.09 14.35
CA GLY A 310 2.89 4.97 13.55
C GLY A 310 2.52 5.05 12.08
N ALA A 311 1.32 5.55 11.75
CA ALA A 311 0.87 5.77 10.39
C ALA A 311 1.70 6.86 9.69
N ILE A 312 1.95 8.00 10.36
CA ILE A 312 2.83 9.07 9.85
C ILE A 312 4.25 8.55 9.68
N PHE A 313 4.77 7.80 10.66
CA PHE A 313 6.10 7.20 10.58
C PHE A 313 6.24 6.30 9.34
N MET A 314 5.27 5.38 9.11
CA MET A 314 5.29 4.49 7.94
C MET A 314 5.15 5.24 6.62
N PHE A 315 4.36 6.30 6.59
CA PHE A 315 4.22 7.19 5.44
C PHE A 315 5.55 7.86 5.07
N CYS A 316 6.24 8.43 6.04
CA CYS A 316 7.54 9.08 5.83
C CYS A 316 8.63 8.07 5.46
N LEU A 317 8.67 6.94 6.19
CA LEU A 317 9.66 5.89 5.96
C LEU A 317 9.56 5.32 4.54
N ALA A 318 8.35 5.00 4.09
CA ALA A 318 8.12 4.46 2.76
C ALA A 318 8.39 5.49 1.66
N GLY A 319 8.06 6.76 1.90
CA GLY A 319 8.38 7.85 0.99
C GLY A 319 9.89 7.95 0.76
N SER A 320 10.67 8.04 1.84
CA SER A 320 12.13 8.10 1.77
C SER A 320 12.75 6.84 1.15
N MET A 321 12.21 5.65 1.48
CA MET A 321 12.65 4.37 0.92
C MET A 321 12.50 4.32 -0.59
N LEU A 322 11.30 4.67 -1.11
CA LEU A 322 11.03 4.56 -2.54
C LEU A 322 11.79 5.62 -3.36
N LEU A 323 12.09 6.79 -2.79
CA LEU A 323 12.98 7.75 -3.44
C LEU A 323 14.38 7.13 -3.69
N VAL A 324 14.93 6.38 -2.73
CA VAL A 324 16.20 5.67 -2.95
C VAL A 324 16.06 4.55 -3.97
N ILE A 325 15.06 3.67 -3.80
CA ILE A 325 14.90 2.47 -4.65
C ILE A 325 14.71 2.83 -6.12
N PHE A 326 13.99 3.93 -6.43
CA PHE A 326 13.76 4.32 -7.82
C PHE A 326 14.88 5.20 -8.40
N PHE A 327 15.41 6.16 -7.64
CA PHE A 327 16.29 7.18 -8.20
C PHE A 327 17.79 6.86 -8.03
N LEU A 328 18.18 5.98 -7.10
CA LEU A 328 19.58 5.57 -6.97
C LEU A 328 20.06 4.72 -8.16
N PRO A 329 19.30 3.72 -8.66
CA PRO A 329 19.70 3.02 -9.89
C PRO A 329 19.78 3.94 -11.10
N LEU A 330 18.91 4.95 -11.17
CA LEU A 330 18.92 5.94 -12.24
C LEU A 330 20.19 6.81 -12.19
N TRP A 331 20.65 7.17 -10.98
CA TRP A 331 21.90 7.90 -10.79
C TRP A 331 23.10 7.09 -11.32
N PHE A 332 23.17 5.80 -11.02
CA PHE A 332 24.23 4.93 -11.55
C PHE A 332 24.20 4.83 -13.07
N GLN A 333 23.01 4.68 -13.67
CA GLN A 333 22.87 4.51 -15.11
C GLN A 333 23.20 5.79 -15.88
N ILE A 334 22.70 6.94 -15.44
CA ILE A 334 22.83 8.21 -16.17
C ILE A 334 24.11 8.93 -15.81
N VAL A 335 24.41 9.10 -14.52
CA VAL A 335 25.56 9.91 -14.07
C VAL A 335 26.86 9.12 -14.20
N GLN A 336 26.87 7.87 -13.72
CA GLN A 336 28.05 7.00 -13.79
C GLN A 336 28.18 6.29 -15.15
N GLY A 337 27.10 6.22 -15.96
CA GLY A 337 27.12 5.60 -17.28
C GLY A 337 27.25 4.08 -17.27
N VAL A 338 26.85 3.40 -16.14
CA VAL A 338 26.95 1.94 -16.04
C VAL A 338 25.71 1.26 -16.64
N SER A 339 25.84 0.00 -17.03
CA SER A 339 24.73 -0.80 -17.52
C SER A 339 23.63 -0.99 -16.47
N PRO A 340 22.37 -1.26 -16.83
CA PRO A 340 21.28 -1.52 -15.90
C PRO A 340 21.59 -2.66 -14.93
N LEU A 341 22.28 -3.73 -15.38
CA LEU A 341 22.71 -4.83 -14.53
C LEU A 341 23.72 -4.36 -13.48
N GLN A 342 24.75 -3.61 -13.91
CA GLN A 342 25.76 -3.07 -13.02
C GLN A 342 25.17 -2.08 -12.02
N SER A 343 24.20 -1.25 -12.45
CA SER A 343 23.45 -0.37 -11.57
C SER A 343 22.71 -1.14 -10.47
N GLY A 344 22.09 -2.28 -10.81
CA GLY A 344 21.50 -3.19 -9.82
C GLY A 344 22.53 -3.73 -8.82
N ILE A 345 23.70 -4.15 -9.30
CA ILE A 345 24.82 -4.59 -8.44
C ILE A 345 25.29 -3.46 -7.54
N ASN A 346 25.42 -2.26 -8.07
CA ASN A 346 25.88 -1.09 -7.32
C ASN A 346 24.89 -0.63 -6.24
N THR A 347 23.60 -1.06 -6.29
CA THR A 347 22.61 -0.81 -5.23
C THR A 347 22.59 -1.88 -4.14
N LEU A 348 23.33 -2.98 -4.30
CA LEU A 348 23.40 -4.06 -3.30
C LEU A 348 23.83 -3.59 -1.90
N PRO A 349 24.81 -2.66 -1.72
CA PRO A 349 25.20 -2.19 -0.40
C PRO A 349 24.01 -1.65 0.42
N PHE A 350 23.10 -0.92 -0.22
CA PHE A 350 21.87 -0.41 0.42
C PHE A 350 20.94 -1.56 0.84
N VAL A 351 20.70 -2.52 -0.06
CA VAL A 351 19.77 -3.62 0.18
C VAL A 351 20.32 -4.59 1.23
N ILE A 352 21.58 -4.97 1.13
CA ILE A 352 22.21 -5.91 2.08
C ILE A 352 22.25 -5.32 3.48
N SER A 353 22.65 -4.04 3.61
CA SER A 353 22.67 -3.37 4.91
C SER A 353 21.26 -3.24 5.52
N MET A 354 20.23 -2.96 4.71
CA MET A 354 18.83 -2.96 5.14
C MET A 354 18.38 -4.33 5.66
N VAL A 355 18.70 -5.42 4.95
CA VAL A 355 18.35 -6.79 5.32
C VAL A 355 19.02 -7.17 6.65
N LEU A 356 20.33 -6.96 6.75
CA LEU A 356 21.08 -7.26 7.95
C LEU A 356 20.59 -6.46 9.16
N ALA A 357 20.36 -5.15 8.97
CA ALA A 357 19.83 -4.29 10.02
C ALA A 357 18.43 -4.71 10.47
N SER A 358 17.56 -5.14 9.55
CA SER A 358 16.20 -5.60 9.88
C SER A 358 16.21 -6.87 10.73
N ILE A 359 17.06 -7.85 10.39
CA ILE A 359 17.22 -9.10 11.16
C ILE A 359 17.81 -8.80 12.55
N LEU A 360 18.88 -8.01 12.58
CA LEU A 360 19.55 -7.64 13.84
C LEU A 360 18.59 -6.87 14.76
N ASN A 361 17.86 -5.90 14.21
CA ASN A 361 16.87 -5.14 14.96
C ASN A 361 15.74 -6.02 15.51
N GLY A 362 15.26 -7.00 14.74
CA GLY A 362 14.29 -7.98 15.21
C GLY A 362 14.81 -8.76 16.44
N GLY A 363 16.08 -9.19 16.41
CA GLY A 363 16.76 -9.83 17.54
C GLY A 363 16.93 -8.91 18.74
N VAL A 364 17.41 -7.70 18.52
CA VAL A 364 17.64 -6.67 19.56
C VAL A 364 16.32 -6.30 20.23
N THR A 365 15.28 -5.99 19.45
CA THR A 365 13.94 -5.66 19.97
C THR A 365 13.35 -6.83 20.76
N THR A 366 13.55 -8.06 20.34
CA THR A 366 13.15 -9.25 21.11
C THR A 366 13.87 -9.35 22.45
N LYS A 367 15.18 -9.00 22.52
CA LYS A 367 15.98 -9.00 23.74
C LYS A 367 15.62 -7.83 24.66
N ILE A 368 15.50 -6.62 24.14
CA ILE A 368 15.22 -5.40 24.92
C ILE A 368 13.76 -5.33 25.33
N GLY A 369 12.84 -5.67 24.42
CA GLY A 369 11.40 -5.58 24.63
C GLY A 369 10.78 -4.24 24.26
N TYR A 370 11.55 -3.25 23.80
CA TYR A 370 11.07 -1.94 23.39
C TYR A 370 11.32 -1.72 21.90
N TYR A 371 10.31 -1.23 21.16
CA TYR A 371 10.39 -0.92 19.73
C TYR A 371 10.72 0.56 19.45
N VAL A 372 10.44 1.46 20.40
CA VAL A 372 10.63 2.91 20.23
C VAL A 372 12.09 3.30 19.97
N PRO A 373 13.12 2.73 20.61
CA PRO A 373 14.51 3.06 20.29
C PRO A 373 14.85 2.84 18.81
N SER A 374 14.40 1.71 18.25
CA SER A 374 14.58 1.43 16.82
C SER A 374 13.87 2.44 15.93
N MET A 375 12.66 2.88 16.33
CA MET A 375 11.89 3.88 15.59
C MET A 375 12.54 5.27 15.61
N LEU A 376 13.25 5.62 16.67
CA LEU A 376 14.00 6.90 16.76
C LEU A 376 15.29 6.86 15.94
N LEU A 377 16.04 5.76 16.06
CA LEU A 377 17.31 5.59 15.34
C LEU A 377 17.10 5.47 13.83
N CYS A 378 16.02 4.82 13.38
CA CYS A 378 15.73 4.58 11.99
C CYS A 378 15.72 5.87 11.14
N PRO A 379 14.84 6.84 11.37
CA PRO A 379 14.78 8.03 10.53
C PRO A 379 16.00 8.93 10.72
N ALA A 380 16.66 8.93 11.90
CA ALA A 380 17.87 9.70 12.14
C ALA A 380 19.02 9.19 11.28
N ILE A 381 19.27 7.87 11.30
CA ILE A 381 20.35 7.24 10.50
C ILE A 381 20.01 7.31 9.01
N MET A 382 18.73 7.08 8.65
CA MET A 382 18.29 7.16 7.26
C MET A 382 18.41 8.58 6.70
N ALA A 383 18.02 9.62 7.46
CA ALA A 383 18.19 11.02 7.08
C ALA A 383 19.68 11.37 6.88
N THR A 384 20.57 10.87 7.76
CA THR A 384 22.01 11.04 7.61
C THR A 384 22.51 10.42 6.31
N GLY A 385 22.12 9.16 6.02
CA GLY A 385 22.51 8.47 4.79
C GLY A 385 22.02 9.19 3.53
N LEU A 386 20.74 9.59 3.49
CA LEU A 386 20.15 10.34 2.37
C LEU A 386 20.76 11.74 2.22
N GLY A 387 21.03 12.43 3.34
CA GLY A 387 21.73 13.71 3.34
C GLY A 387 23.13 13.60 2.76
N LEU A 388 23.86 12.53 3.08
CA LEU A 388 25.16 12.25 2.46
C LEU A 388 25.02 11.91 0.97
N MET A 389 24.01 11.13 0.58
CA MET A 389 23.75 10.83 -0.83
C MET A 389 23.38 12.07 -1.64
N SER A 390 22.76 13.09 -1.03
CA SER A 390 22.49 14.37 -1.69
C SER A 390 23.74 15.18 -2.05
N THR A 391 24.92 14.76 -1.61
CA THR A 391 26.21 15.36 -1.93
C THR A 391 27.00 14.59 -3.01
N PHE A 392 26.39 13.63 -3.71
CA PHE A 392 27.03 12.88 -4.77
C PHE A 392 27.57 13.79 -5.89
N ARG A 393 28.76 13.44 -6.39
CA ARG A 393 29.42 14.10 -7.51
C ARG A 393 29.43 13.19 -8.73
N VAL A 394 29.63 13.75 -9.91
CA VAL A 394 29.71 12.96 -11.16
C VAL A 394 30.83 11.92 -11.07
N ASP A 395 32.00 12.29 -10.52
CA ASP A 395 33.16 11.41 -10.34
C ASP A 395 33.25 10.90 -8.89
N GLU A 396 32.15 10.35 -8.37
CA GLU A 396 32.11 9.89 -6.96
C GLU A 396 32.92 8.62 -6.76
N SER A 397 33.72 8.57 -5.68
CA SER A 397 34.53 7.41 -5.34
C SER A 397 33.66 6.24 -4.82
N ILE A 398 34.10 5.01 -5.13
CA ILE A 398 33.39 3.77 -4.72
C ILE A 398 33.17 3.73 -3.20
N GLY A 399 34.18 4.06 -2.41
CA GLY A 399 34.08 4.01 -0.95
C GLY A 399 33.00 4.94 -0.39
N ARG A 400 32.81 6.12 -0.99
CA ARG A 400 31.81 7.08 -0.51
C ARG A 400 30.39 6.66 -0.87
N TRP A 401 30.11 6.30 -2.13
CA TRP A 401 28.75 5.90 -2.48
C TRP A 401 28.35 4.56 -1.84
N VAL A 402 29.27 3.63 -1.61
CA VAL A 402 29.01 2.41 -0.82
C VAL A 402 28.71 2.75 0.65
N GLY A 403 29.54 3.60 1.26
CA GLY A 403 29.39 3.97 2.67
C GLY A 403 28.04 4.69 2.93
N PHE A 404 27.66 5.63 2.07
CA PHE A 404 26.41 6.37 2.21
C PHE A 404 25.17 5.48 2.03
N GLN A 405 25.23 4.53 1.10
CA GLN A 405 24.19 3.51 0.93
C GLN A 405 24.05 2.61 2.15
N ILE A 406 25.17 2.16 2.75
CA ILE A 406 25.15 1.33 3.95
C ILE A 406 24.47 2.09 5.10
N ILE A 407 24.81 3.36 5.32
CA ILE A 407 24.17 4.18 6.37
C ILE A 407 22.65 4.29 6.12
N ALA A 408 22.23 4.64 4.91
CA ALA A 408 20.83 4.76 4.57
C ALA A 408 20.07 3.43 4.73
N GLY A 409 20.68 2.31 4.28
CA GLY A 409 20.09 0.98 4.38
C GLY A 409 19.97 0.49 5.83
N VAL A 410 20.98 0.71 6.67
CA VAL A 410 20.91 0.41 8.11
C VAL A 410 19.76 1.19 8.74
N GLY A 411 19.66 2.50 8.47
CA GLY A 411 18.56 3.31 8.97
C GLY A 411 17.20 2.72 8.61
N LEU A 412 16.97 2.39 7.35
CA LEU A 412 15.71 1.81 6.87
C LEU A 412 15.39 0.46 7.56
N GLY A 413 16.39 -0.43 7.67
CA GLY A 413 16.20 -1.77 8.26
C GLY A 413 15.79 -1.74 9.72
N LEU A 414 16.23 -0.73 10.49
CA LEU A 414 15.84 -0.57 11.89
C LEU A 414 14.34 -0.29 12.10
N GLY A 415 13.69 0.40 11.17
CA GLY A 415 12.31 0.86 11.38
C GLY A 415 11.24 0.16 10.56
N MET A 416 11.60 -0.64 9.55
CA MET A 416 10.70 -1.13 8.51
C MET A 416 9.44 -1.84 9.03
N GLN A 417 9.52 -2.52 10.17
CA GLN A 417 8.39 -3.25 10.77
C GLN A 417 8.00 -2.75 12.17
N ALA A 418 8.66 -1.73 12.67
CA ALA A 418 8.46 -1.26 14.04
C ALA A 418 7.05 -0.74 14.32
N SER A 419 6.44 -0.02 13.36
CA SER A 419 5.05 0.47 13.49
C SER A 419 4.01 -0.66 13.48
N ASN A 420 4.22 -1.72 12.68
CA ASN A 420 3.37 -2.91 12.70
C ASN A 420 3.44 -3.63 14.06
N LEU A 421 4.64 -3.67 14.67
CA LEU A 421 4.82 -4.21 16.01
C LEU A 421 4.12 -3.33 17.05
N ALA A 422 4.23 -2.01 16.95
CA ALA A 422 3.56 -1.06 17.82
C ALA A 422 2.03 -1.23 17.78
N ALA A 423 1.45 -1.36 16.58
CA ALA A 423 0.02 -1.61 16.42
C ALA A 423 -0.41 -2.91 17.12
N GLN A 424 0.40 -3.98 17.05
CA GLN A 424 0.13 -5.24 17.73
C GLN A 424 0.29 -5.17 19.25
N ALA A 425 1.13 -4.27 19.76
CA ALA A 425 1.37 -4.08 21.20
C ALA A 425 0.33 -3.16 21.88
N VAL A 426 -0.29 -2.24 21.11
CA VAL A 426 -1.19 -1.22 21.63
C VAL A 426 -2.67 -1.59 21.48
N LEU A 427 -3.01 -2.31 20.41
CA LEU A 427 -4.39 -2.64 20.08
C LEU A 427 -4.85 -3.95 20.74
N PRO A 428 -6.15 -4.04 21.13
CA PRO A 428 -6.75 -5.31 21.51
C PRO A 428 -6.75 -6.29 20.32
N LYS A 429 -6.67 -7.60 20.60
CA LYS A 429 -6.56 -8.66 19.57
C LYS A 429 -7.53 -8.52 18.39
N PRO A 430 -8.84 -8.20 18.58
CA PRO A 430 -9.79 -8.05 17.46
C PRO A 430 -9.51 -6.86 16.53
N ASP A 431 -8.82 -5.82 16.99
CA ASP A 431 -8.55 -4.60 16.25
C ASP A 431 -7.16 -4.57 15.59
N ILE A 432 -6.30 -5.55 15.90
CA ILE A 432 -4.95 -5.64 15.33
C ILE A 432 -4.98 -5.71 13.79
N PRO A 433 -5.87 -6.48 13.12
CA PRO A 433 -5.92 -6.50 11.66
C PRO A 433 -6.18 -5.11 11.04
N THR A 434 -7.07 -4.33 11.66
CA THR A 434 -7.33 -2.95 11.24
C THR A 434 -6.11 -2.05 11.43
N GLY A 435 -5.40 -2.19 12.55
CA GLY A 435 -4.16 -1.43 12.81
C GLY A 435 -3.07 -1.74 11.79
N ILE A 436 -2.84 -3.02 11.48
CA ILE A 436 -1.87 -3.45 10.46
C ILE A 436 -2.24 -2.90 9.08
N ALA A 437 -3.53 -2.94 8.72
CA ALA A 437 -4.01 -2.39 7.45
C ALA A 437 -3.77 -0.88 7.33
N ILE A 438 -3.96 -0.13 8.41
CA ILE A 438 -3.66 1.31 8.46
C ILE A 438 -2.16 1.55 8.23
N MET A 439 -1.27 0.77 8.88
CA MET A 439 0.18 0.92 8.70
C MET A 439 0.60 0.65 7.25
N PHE A 440 0.12 -0.44 6.65
CA PHE A 440 0.43 -0.77 5.26
C PHE A 440 -0.19 0.21 4.25
N PHE A 441 -1.42 0.69 4.50
CA PHE A 441 -2.01 1.73 3.66
C PHE A 441 -1.17 3.01 3.70
N SER A 442 -0.75 3.46 4.89
CA SER A 442 0.10 4.63 5.05
C SER A 442 1.46 4.45 4.35
N GLN A 443 2.02 3.24 4.40
CA GLN A 443 3.23 2.87 3.66
C GLN A 443 3.04 3.02 2.14
N GLN A 444 1.95 2.47 1.60
CA GLN A 444 1.66 2.53 0.15
C GLN A 444 1.43 3.97 -0.30
N LEU A 445 0.67 4.73 0.49
CA LEU A 445 0.35 6.13 0.20
C LEU A 445 1.59 7.01 0.22
N GLY A 446 2.44 6.90 1.25
CA GLY A 446 3.69 7.65 1.36
C GLY A 446 4.64 7.34 0.21
N GLY A 447 4.78 6.04 -0.12
CA GLY A 447 5.58 5.61 -1.25
C GLY A 447 5.10 6.20 -2.58
N ALA A 448 3.81 6.14 -2.87
CA ALA A 448 3.24 6.65 -4.11
C ALA A 448 3.39 8.17 -4.24
N ILE A 449 3.09 8.92 -3.18
CA ILE A 449 3.18 10.38 -3.18
C ILE A 449 4.63 10.83 -3.40
N PHE A 450 5.58 10.30 -2.62
CA PHE A 450 6.96 10.78 -2.71
C PHE A 450 7.68 10.31 -3.97
N THR A 451 7.34 9.15 -4.54
CA THR A 451 7.83 8.76 -5.87
C THR A 451 7.38 9.77 -6.93
N SER A 452 6.12 10.21 -6.89
CA SER A 452 5.60 11.22 -7.80
C SER A 452 6.26 12.60 -7.59
N VAL A 453 6.48 12.99 -6.31
CA VAL A 453 7.23 14.21 -5.98
C VAL A 453 8.66 14.13 -6.53
N GLY A 454 9.34 12.98 -6.37
CA GLY A 454 10.68 12.76 -6.92
C GLY A 454 10.71 12.86 -8.43
N GLN A 455 9.74 12.25 -9.13
CA GLN A 455 9.62 12.35 -10.58
C GLN A 455 9.38 13.79 -11.04
N ASN A 456 8.55 14.53 -10.32
CA ASN A 456 8.28 15.94 -10.62
C ASN A 456 9.52 16.83 -10.40
N LEU A 457 10.25 16.62 -9.29
CA LEU A 457 11.52 17.30 -9.03
C LEU A 457 12.55 17.01 -10.13
N LEU A 458 12.64 15.75 -10.58
CA LEU A 458 13.49 15.35 -11.69
C LEU A 458 13.12 16.14 -12.95
N SER A 459 11.88 16.01 -13.40
CA SER A 459 11.40 16.62 -14.66
C SER A 459 11.55 18.14 -14.66
N THR A 460 11.19 18.82 -13.57
CA THR A 460 11.27 20.27 -13.44
C THR A 460 12.71 20.77 -13.45
N THR A 461 13.61 20.07 -12.73
CA THR A 461 15.03 20.44 -12.67
C THR A 461 15.72 20.21 -14.01
N LEU A 462 15.40 19.11 -14.71
CA LEU A 462 15.93 18.82 -16.03
C LEU A 462 15.41 19.82 -17.08
N ALA A 463 14.11 20.13 -17.07
CA ALA A 463 13.53 21.10 -17.97
C ALA A 463 14.20 22.50 -17.84
N SER A 464 14.42 22.94 -16.58
CA SER A 464 15.12 24.21 -16.32
C SER A 464 16.60 24.17 -16.74
N GLY A 465 17.30 23.05 -16.48
CA GLY A 465 18.70 22.84 -16.82
C GLY A 465 18.94 22.82 -18.34
N PHE A 466 18.13 22.05 -19.07
CA PHE A 466 18.24 21.93 -20.53
C PHE A 466 17.77 23.18 -21.25
N GLY A 467 16.80 23.92 -20.70
CA GLY A 467 16.33 25.19 -21.25
C GLY A 467 17.43 26.27 -21.34
N GLY A 468 18.46 26.20 -20.49
CA GLY A 468 19.62 27.08 -20.48
C GLY A 468 20.65 26.77 -21.57
N ILE A 469 20.59 25.62 -22.25
CA ILE A 469 21.56 25.19 -23.26
C ILE A 469 20.88 25.19 -24.64
N PRO A 470 21.28 26.05 -25.58
CA PRO A 470 20.60 26.20 -26.88
C PRO A 470 20.48 24.91 -27.68
N GLY A 471 21.47 24.00 -27.61
CA GLY A 471 21.50 22.71 -28.30
C GLY A 471 20.57 21.63 -27.67
N LEU A 472 20.11 21.81 -26.41
CA LEU A 472 19.31 20.84 -25.66
C LEU A 472 17.84 21.25 -25.46
N ARG A 473 17.45 22.44 -25.91
CA ARG A 473 16.07 22.94 -25.83
C ARG A 473 15.02 22.01 -26.43
N PRO A 474 15.26 21.34 -27.58
CA PRO A 474 14.29 20.39 -28.13
C PRO A 474 14.06 19.19 -27.22
N LEU A 475 15.11 18.71 -26.56
CA LEU A 475 15.00 17.60 -25.60
C LEU A 475 14.17 17.95 -24.35
N ALA A 476 14.21 19.22 -23.92
CA ALA A 476 13.40 19.72 -22.82
C ALA A 476 11.89 19.66 -23.11
N GLN A 477 11.49 19.63 -24.38
CA GLN A 477 10.09 19.63 -24.82
C GLN A 477 9.52 18.25 -25.15
N THR A 478 10.37 17.23 -25.39
CA THR A 478 9.94 15.93 -25.90
C THR A 478 9.44 14.96 -24.82
N GLY A 479 9.46 15.32 -23.52
CA GLY A 479 8.95 14.46 -22.44
C GLY A 479 9.73 13.17 -22.17
N THR A 480 10.73 12.84 -22.99
CA THR A 480 11.58 11.64 -22.88
C THR A 480 12.69 11.76 -21.82
N ILE A 481 12.63 12.81 -21.03
CA ILE A 481 13.70 13.29 -20.11
C ILE A 481 14.01 12.30 -18.95
N GLY A 482 13.25 11.22 -18.79
CA GLY A 482 13.40 10.30 -17.65
C GLY A 482 14.12 8.98 -17.95
N SER A 483 14.58 8.72 -19.17
CA SER A 483 15.23 7.47 -19.55
C SER A 483 16.76 7.57 -19.57
N ALA A 484 17.43 6.45 -19.26
CA ALA A 484 18.89 6.35 -19.32
C ALA A 484 19.45 6.57 -20.74
N ASP A 485 18.62 6.38 -21.77
CA ASP A 485 18.99 6.50 -23.17
C ASP A 485 19.20 7.94 -23.63
N VAL A 486 18.74 8.93 -22.85
CA VAL A 486 18.88 10.37 -23.17
C VAL A 486 20.34 10.78 -23.32
N VAL A 487 21.23 10.26 -22.46
CA VAL A 487 22.65 10.63 -22.53
C VAL A 487 23.32 10.11 -23.80
N SER A 488 22.89 8.94 -24.32
CA SER A 488 23.39 8.38 -25.56
C SER A 488 22.89 9.14 -26.78
N ALA A 489 21.71 9.72 -26.72
CA ALA A 489 21.10 10.52 -27.78
C ALA A 489 21.68 11.96 -27.89
N VAL A 490 22.38 12.41 -26.84
CA VAL A 490 22.98 13.76 -26.78
C VAL A 490 24.36 13.81 -27.49
N PRO A 491 24.65 14.85 -28.28
CA PRO A 491 25.98 15.05 -28.85
C PRO A 491 27.09 14.98 -27.80
N PRO A 492 28.26 14.40 -28.13
CA PRO A 492 29.37 14.20 -27.20
C PRO A 492 29.77 15.42 -26.38
N GLU A 493 29.71 16.60 -27.01
CA GLU A 493 30.06 17.90 -26.42
C GLU A 493 29.18 18.33 -25.23
N PHE A 494 27.91 17.90 -25.19
CA PHE A 494 26.98 18.25 -24.11
C PHE A 494 26.84 17.15 -23.04
N ARG A 495 27.45 15.98 -23.24
CA ARG A 495 27.26 14.82 -22.29
C ARG A 495 27.73 15.13 -20.88
N ALA A 496 28.82 15.85 -20.72
CA ALA A 496 29.31 16.25 -19.41
C ALA A 496 28.32 17.17 -18.68
N GLN A 497 27.80 18.17 -19.39
CA GLN A 497 26.80 19.10 -18.82
C GLN A 497 25.50 18.41 -18.50
N VAL A 498 25.05 17.48 -19.34
CA VAL A 498 23.85 16.67 -19.10
C VAL A 498 24.00 15.82 -17.84
N ARG A 499 25.15 15.16 -17.65
CA ARG A 499 25.43 14.36 -16.42
C ARG A 499 25.40 15.23 -15.16
N GLU A 500 25.94 16.47 -15.25
CA GLU A 500 25.92 17.39 -14.11
C GLU A 500 24.50 17.84 -13.76
N ILE A 501 23.67 18.17 -14.78
CA ILE A 501 22.26 18.55 -14.57
C ILE A 501 21.48 17.38 -13.92
N TYR A 502 21.67 16.13 -14.40
CA TYR A 502 21.05 14.96 -13.80
C TYR A 502 21.54 14.71 -12.38
N ASN A 503 22.84 14.85 -12.13
CA ASN A 503 23.41 14.72 -10.80
C ASN A 503 22.78 15.72 -9.82
N HIS A 504 22.68 16.98 -10.23
CA HIS A 504 22.03 18.01 -9.44
C HIS A 504 20.54 17.72 -9.18
N ALA A 505 19.80 17.23 -10.19
CA ALA A 505 18.40 16.88 -10.05
C ALA A 505 18.19 15.71 -9.06
N LEU A 506 19.01 14.67 -9.17
CA LEU A 506 18.95 13.50 -8.30
C LEU A 506 19.37 13.80 -6.86
N ASN A 507 20.36 14.67 -6.68
CA ASN A 507 20.76 15.16 -5.37
C ASN A 507 19.63 15.92 -4.65
N ARG A 508 18.84 16.72 -5.37
CA ARG A 508 17.64 17.36 -4.82
C ARG A 508 16.59 16.34 -4.37
N ILE A 509 16.45 15.23 -5.08
CA ILE A 509 15.52 14.15 -4.70
C ILE A 509 15.97 13.47 -3.40
N PHE A 510 17.28 13.18 -3.26
CA PHE A 510 17.80 12.62 -2.01
C PHE A 510 17.66 13.60 -0.83
N LEU A 511 17.85 14.90 -1.08
CA LEU A 511 17.62 15.95 -0.09
C LEU A 511 16.14 16.02 0.33
N CYS A 512 15.20 15.90 -0.61
CA CYS A 512 13.78 15.77 -0.31
C CYS A 512 13.51 14.55 0.59
N GLY A 513 14.10 13.39 0.26
CA GLY A 513 14.02 12.18 1.08
C GLY A 513 14.57 12.38 2.49
N THR A 514 15.65 13.17 2.64
CA THR A 514 16.19 13.57 3.95
C THR A 514 15.16 14.36 4.75
N GLY A 515 14.52 15.36 4.15
CA GLY A 515 13.46 16.15 4.80
C GLY A 515 12.30 15.29 5.28
N VAL A 516 11.86 14.36 4.44
CA VAL A 516 10.78 13.40 4.78
C VAL A 516 11.18 12.50 5.94
N ALA A 517 12.41 11.97 5.94
CA ALA A 517 12.93 11.16 7.05
C ALA A 517 13.00 11.97 8.35
N CYS A 518 13.38 13.25 8.32
CA CYS A 518 13.36 14.12 9.50
C CYS A 518 11.94 14.30 10.08
N VAL A 519 10.91 14.41 9.25
CA VAL A 519 9.51 14.40 9.72
C VAL A 519 9.18 13.08 10.42
N GLY A 520 9.74 11.96 9.92
CA GLY A 520 9.62 10.65 10.57
C GLY A 520 10.16 10.61 12.00
N ILE A 521 11.18 11.42 12.35
CA ILE A 521 11.70 11.54 13.72
C ILE A 521 10.62 12.11 14.65
N LEU A 522 9.89 13.14 14.23
CA LEU A 522 8.81 13.73 15.01
C LEU A 522 7.69 12.72 15.29
N ALA A 523 7.35 11.91 14.30
CA ALA A 523 6.39 10.83 14.46
C ALA A 523 6.89 9.76 15.44
N ALA A 524 8.17 9.40 15.40
CA ALA A 524 8.77 8.44 16.32
C ALA A 524 8.79 8.94 17.76
N LEU A 525 9.05 10.24 17.99
CA LEU A 525 8.99 10.90 19.32
C LEU A 525 7.57 10.88 19.90
N ALA A 526 6.54 10.89 19.05
CA ALA A 526 5.15 10.81 19.48
C ALA A 526 4.71 9.40 19.88
N MET A 527 5.54 8.35 19.73
CA MET A 527 5.19 6.97 20.06
C MET A 527 5.17 6.68 21.56
N GLU A 528 4.29 5.77 21.98
CA GLU A 528 4.23 5.29 23.35
C GLU A 528 5.31 4.23 23.64
N TRP A 529 6.01 4.36 24.75
CA TRP A 529 7.01 3.42 25.23
C TRP A 529 6.36 2.21 25.90
N LYS A 530 5.91 1.21 25.10
CA LYS A 530 5.35 -0.03 25.64
C LYS A 530 6.36 -1.16 25.53
N ASN A 531 6.43 -1.98 26.58
CA ASN A 531 7.30 -3.14 26.63
C ASN A 531 6.53 -4.38 26.13
N VAL A 532 6.97 -4.93 24.99
CA VAL A 532 6.34 -6.10 24.32
C VAL A 532 6.41 -7.37 25.18
N LYS A 533 7.34 -7.43 26.16
CA LYS A 533 7.48 -8.57 27.09
C LYS A 533 6.48 -8.51 28.25
N LYS A 534 6.10 -7.27 28.66
CA LYS A 534 5.21 -7.03 29.81
C LYS A 534 3.72 -6.89 29.41
N THR A 535 3.42 -6.90 28.12
CA THR A 535 2.06 -6.68 27.58
C THR A 535 1.29 -8.00 27.37
N GLY A 536 1.82 -9.13 27.85
CA GLY A 536 1.10 -10.43 27.84
C GLY A 536 0.08 -10.57 28.96
N PRO A 537 -0.70 -11.64 29.00
CA PRO A 537 -1.73 -11.90 30.02
C PRO A 537 -1.17 -11.98 31.45
N ASP A 538 0.16 -12.09 31.62
CA ASP A 538 0.87 -12.07 32.90
C ASP A 538 1.33 -10.67 33.33
N ALA A 539 0.86 -9.60 32.69
CA ALA A 539 1.23 -8.24 33.07
C ALA A 539 0.66 -7.90 34.44
N PRO A 540 1.49 -7.45 35.43
CA PRO A 540 0.97 -6.94 36.70
C PRO A 540 0.11 -5.71 36.38
N GLY A 541 -1.21 -5.80 36.55
CA GLY A 541 -2.18 -4.76 36.23
C GLY A 541 -3.11 -5.05 35.04
N ALA A 542 -3.11 -6.24 34.45
CA ALA A 542 -4.21 -6.69 33.61
C ALA A 542 -5.46 -6.76 34.50
N GLN A 543 -6.37 -5.78 34.36
CA GLN A 543 -7.64 -5.79 35.06
C GLN A 543 -8.33 -7.11 34.77
N GLN A 544 -8.42 -7.94 35.80
CA GLN A 544 -9.33 -9.08 35.80
C GLN A 544 -10.72 -8.51 35.46
N PRO A 545 -11.48 -9.13 34.56
CA PRO A 545 -12.88 -8.81 34.44
C PRO A 545 -13.49 -8.91 35.84
N PRO A 546 -14.40 -8.01 36.23
CA PRO A 546 -15.05 -8.07 37.54
C PRO A 546 -15.57 -9.50 37.74
N PRO A 547 -15.38 -10.10 38.94
CA PRO A 547 -15.83 -11.44 39.20
C PRO A 547 -17.33 -11.49 38.87
N SER A 548 -17.72 -12.45 38.05
CA SER A 548 -19.12 -12.73 37.80
C SER A 548 -19.84 -12.83 39.13
N PRO A 549 -21.01 -12.20 39.30
CA PRO A 549 -21.77 -12.29 40.55
C PRO A 549 -21.94 -13.77 40.90
N LYS A 550 -21.48 -14.13 42.08
CA LYS A 550 -21.68 -15.47 42.63
C LYS A 550 -23.20 -15.77 42.56
N PRO A 551 -23.62 -16.99 42.13
CA PRO A 551 -25.01 -17.37 42.27
C PRO A 551 -25.38 -17.17 43.73
N SER A 552 -26.40 -16.37 43.97
CA SER A 552 -26.98 -16.21 45.30
C SER A 552 -27.33 -17.58 45.86
N THR A 553 -26.70 -17.93 46.95
CA THR A 553 -27.03 -19.10 47.76
C THR A 553 -28.52 -19.02 48.07
N GLU A 554 -29.32 -19.94 47.56
CA GLU A 554 -30.71 -20.08 47.99
C GLU A 554 -30.76 -20.27 49.50
N PRO A 555 -31.69 -19.62 50.21
CA PRO A 555 -31.85 -19.85 51.65
C PRO A 555 -32.37 -21.26 51.88
N SER A 556 -31.68 -21.98 52.78
CA SER A 556 -32.08 -23.29 53.33
C SER A 556 -33.54 -23.32 53.75
N PRO A 557 -34.30 -24.38 53.47
CA PRO A 557 -35.67 -24.47 53.94
C PRO A 557 -35.72 -24.63 55.47
N ALA A 558 -36.60 -23.82 56.11
CA ALA A 558 -36.91 -23.90 57.54
C ALA A 558 -37.56 -25.22 57.92
N PRO A 559 -37.37 -25.71 59.17
CA PRO A 559 -37.86 -26.97 59.62
C PRO A 559 -39.39 -27.00 59.77
N SER A 560 -39.97 -28.11 59.32
CA SER A 560 -41.37 -28.47 59.41
C SER A 560 -41.84 -28.65 60.84
N LEU A 561 -42.97 -28.04 61.18
CA LEU A 561 -43.82 -28.36 62.36
C LEU A 561 -44.94 -29.27 61.93
N PRO A 562 -45.47 -30.16 62.84
CA PRO A 562 -46.20 -31.35 62.49
C PRO A 562 -47.72 -31.18 62.31
N ASP A 563 -48.27 -32.16 61.64
CA ASP A 563 -49.63 -32.49 61.30
C ASP A 563 -50.75 -32.11 62.30
N LYS A 564 -51.85 -31.67 61.74
CA LYS A 564 -53.21 -32.07 62.19
C LYS A 564 -54.16 -32.06 60.99
N ASP A 565 -54.64 -33.31 60.80
CA ASP A 565 -55.92 -33.79 60.27
C ASP A 565 -57.01 -32.76 59.80
N ASP A 566 -57.65 -32.95 58.71
CA ASP A 566 -58.78 -33.73 58.38
C ASP A 566 -59.63 -33.21 57.20
N ARG A 567 -60.08 -34.18 56.38
CA ARG A 567 -61.32 -34.18 55.60
C ARG A 567 -61.61 -33.27 54.44
N GLY A 568 -61.67 -33.90 53.30
CA GLY A 568 -62.92 -33.78 52.56
C GLY A 568 -62.91 -33.18 51.15
N ALA A 569 -63.01 -34.05 50.15
CA ALA A 569 -63.92 -33.96 49.00
C ALA A 569 -63.53 -33.15 47.78
N THR A 570 -63.41 -33.87 46.70
CA THR A 570 -64.10 -33.74 45.41
C THR A 570 -63.51 -32.81 44.34
N THR A 571 -62.90 -33.45 43.35
CA THR A 571 -63.06 -33.32 41.90
C THR A 571 -63.30 -31.90 41.32
N THR A 572 -62.42 -31.42 40.48
CA THR A 572 -62.75 -31.08 39.10
C THR A 572 -61.44 -30.67 38.29
N THR A 573 -61.30 -31.34 37.17
CA THR A 573 -60.28 -31.14 36.13
C THR A 573 -60.46 -29.80 35.44
N THR A 574 -59.42 -28.97 35.38
CA THR A 574 -59.34 -27.99 34.31
C THR A 574 -57.86 -27.70 33.93
N ARG A 575 -57.49 -28.04 32.72
CA ARG A 575 -56.25 -27.68 32.06
C ARG A 575 -56.21 -26.18 31.84
N ILE A 576 -55.21 -25.48 32.35
CA ILE A 576 -54.85 -24.14 31.90
C ILE A 576 -53.35 -24.08 31.65
N HIS A 577 -52.97 -23.67 30.42
CA HIS A 577 -51.64 -23.38 29.96
C HIS A 577 -50.95 -22.35 30.88
N GLN A 578 -49.80 -22.67 31.40
CA GLN A 578 -48.90 -21.70 32.00
C GLN A 578 -47.99 -21.12 30.94
N ARG A 579 -48.22 -19.84 30.69
CA ARG A 579 -47.27 -18.91 30.04
C ARG A 579 -46.57 -18.17 31.17
N ALA A 580 -45.30 -18.45 31.38
CA ALA A 580 -44.50 -17.71 32.33
C ALA A 580 -43.93 -16.46 31.62
N ALA A 581 -44.31 -15.31 32.10
CA ALA A 581 -43.66 -14.05 31.91
C ALA A 581 -42.47 -13.94 32.85
N SER A 582 -41.31 -13.49 32.36
CA SER A 582 -40.24 -12.95 33.21
C SER A 582 -40.02 -11.50 32.81
N GLU A 583 -40.47 -10.63 33.66
CA GLU A 583 -40.04 -9.24 33.76
C GLU A 583 -38.68 -9.20 34.45
N SER A 584 -37.75 -8.41 33.90
CA SER A 584 -37.16 -7.22 34.55
C SER A 584 -35.83 -6.84 33.89
N GLY A 585 -35.65 -5.58 33.66
CA GLY A 585 -34.36 -5.01 33.26
C GLY A 585 -34.51 -3.77 32.37
N SER A 586 -35.00 -2.70 32.99
CA SER A 586 -34.99 -1.36 32.40
C SER A 586 -33.60 -0.91 32.03
N TYR A 587 -33.38 -0.58 30.76
CA TYR A 587 -32.42 0.41 30.33
C TYR A 587 -33.10 1.27 29.26
N LEU A 588 -33.07 2.56 29.48
CA LEU A 588 -33.50 3.62 28.59
C LEU A 588 -32.85 3.47 27.22
N ASP A 589 -33.55 2.98 26.23
CA ASP A 589 -33.25 3.13 24.83
C ASP A 589 -34.07 4.31 24.29
N LEU A 590 -33.34 5.35 23.91
CA LEU A 590 -33.88 6.49 23.17
C LEU A 590 -34.33 5.97 21.79
N GLU A 591 -35.62 5.88 21.59
CA GLU A 591 -36.27 5.78 20.29
C GLU A 591 -35.90 6.98 19.40
N MET A 592 -35.01 6.75 18.44
CA MET A 592 -34.78 7.64 17.30
C MET A 592 -34.32 6.86 16.04
N GLY A 593 -34.94 5.71 15.77
CA GLY A 593 -34.61 4.86 14.62
C GLY A 593 -35.74 4.60 13.62
N ASP A 594 -36.98 4.62 14.04
CA ASP A 594 -38.11 4.15 13.22
C ASP A 594 -38.83 5.23 12.39
N SER A 595 -38.62 6.50 12.70
CA SER A 595 -39.28 7.60 11.98
C SER A 595 -38.60 7.91 10.64
N PHE A 596 -37.28 7.67 10.51
CA PHE A 596 -36.54 7.97 9.28
C PHE A 596 -36.72 6.88 8.21
N SER A 597 -36.88 5.63 8.62
CA SER A 597 -37.10 4.50 7.71
C SER A 597 -38.50 4.53 7.06
N LYS A 598 -39.51 5.02 7.76
CA LYS A 598 -40.88 5.17 7.22
C LYS A 598 -40.98 6.34 6.27
N THR A 599 -40.30 7.44 6.51
CA THR A 599 -40.33 8.63 5.65
C THR A 599 -39.64 8.42 4.31
N VAL A 600 -38.54 7.60 4.27
CA VAL A 600 -37.87 7.25 3.02
C VAL A 600 -38.65 6.23 2.21
N ALA A 601 -39.40 5.31 2.84
CA ALA A 601 -40.24 4.34 2.15
C ALA A 601 -41.51 4.98 1.56
N GLU A 602 -42.04 6.02 2.18
CA GLU A 602 -43.20 6.79 1.62
C GLU A 602 -42.79 7.77 0.53
N SER A 603 -41.57 8.34 0.55
CA SER A 603 -41.04 9.18 -0.52
C SER A 603 -40.76 8.44 -1.82
N ILE A 604 -40.43 7.14 -1.74
CA ILE A 604 -40.19 6.31 -2.92
C ILE A 604 -41.45 5.78 -3.54
N ARG A 605 -42.58 5.73 -2.80
CA ARG A 605 -43.89 5.31 -3.33
C ARG A 605 -44.67 6.42 -4.00
N ALA A 606 -44.28 7.67 -3.86
CA ALA A 606 -44.97 8.82 -4.43
C ALA A 606 -44.46 9.32 -5.79
N SER A 607 -43.55 8.62 -6.43
CA SER A 607 -42.94 9.02 -7.71
C SER A 607 -43.02 7.96 -8.80
N GLU A 608 -44.13 7.25 -8.94
CA GLU A 608 -44.42 6.53 -10.18
C GLU A 608 -45.41 7.31 -11.05
N PRO A 609 -45.03 7.71 -12.27
CA PRO A 609 -46.03 8.14 -13.25
C PRO A 609 -46.49 6.92 -14.06
N SER A 610 -47.81 6.71 -14.00
CA SER A 610 -48.57 5.87 -14.90
C SER A 610 -48.31 6.21 -16.38
N LEU A 611 -47.87 5.26 -17.18
CA LEU A 611 -48.05 5.26 -18.63
C LEU A 611 -48.22 3.83 -19.15
N LEU A 612 -49.46 3.51 -19.46
CA LEU A 612 -50.03 2.87 -20.66
C LEU A 612 -49.13 1.84 -21.40
N SER A 613 -49.59 0.62 -21.33
CA SER A 613 -49.31 -0.46 -22.30
C SER A 613 -49.94 -0.15 -23.68
N PRO A 614 -49.32 -0.66 -24.74
CA PRO A 614 -50.13 -1.43 -25.70
C PRO A 614 -49.55 -2.81 -26.00
N GLN A 615 -50.45 -3.78 -25.93
CA GLN A 615 -50.39 -5.07 -26.62
C GLN A 615 -50.18 -4.87 -28.12
N TRP A 616 -49.58 -5.82 -28.80
CA TRP A 616 -49.89 -6.50 -30.04
C TRP A 616 -48.68 -7.29 -30.52
N LEU A 617 -48.84 -8.50 -30.58
CA LEU A 617 -48.94 -9.59 -31.56
C LEU A 617 -47.64 -10.34 -31.88
N THR A 618 -47.80 -11.60 -31.64
CA THR A 618 -47.19 -12.82 -32.21
C THR A 618 -47.03 -12.76 -33.72
N ASP A 619 -46.03 -13.36 -34.25
CA ASP A 619 -45.98 -14.55 -35.08
C ASP A 619 -44.71 -14.63 -35.93
N ASP A 620 -44.09 -15.75 -35.79
CA ASP A 620 -43.55 -16.72 -36.78
C ASP A 620 -42.90 -16.28 -38.09
N ASP A 621 -41.79 -16.97 -38.30
CA ASP A 621 -41.39 -17.68 -39.51
C ASP A 621 -40.30 -17.13 -40.46
N PHE A 622 -39.41 -18.06 -40.75
CA PHE A 622 -38.64 -18.33 -41.98
C PHE A 622 -37.36 -17.58 -42.32
N ALA A 623 -36.26 -18.31 -42.21
CA ALA A 623 -35.47 -18.98 -43.24
C ALA A 623 -34.58 -18.14 -44.16
N GLU A 624 -33.33 -18.55 -44.13
CA GLU A 624 -32.35 -18.73 -45.23
C GLU A 624 -32.26 -17.68 -46.35
N ASP A 625 -31.17 -17.15 -46.61
CA ASP A 625 -30.26 -17.53 -47.68
C ASP A 625 -29.25 -16.43 -48.09
N SER A 626 -28.02 -16.81 -48.15
CA SER A 626 -27.02 -16.66 -49.19
C SER A 626 -26.65 -15.28 -49.77
N LEU A 627 -25.33 -15.13 -49.83
CA LEU A 627 -24.52 -14.64 -50.93
C LEU A 627 -24.49 -13.15 -51.30
N GLY A 628 -23.25 -12.65 -51.33
CA GLY A 628 -22.91 -11.68 -52.36
C GLY A 628 -21.87 -10.62 -51.97
N ARG A 629 -20.64 -10.93 -52.25
CA ARG A 629 -19.52 -10.08 -52.70
C ARG A 629 -19.87 -8.65 -53.16
N GLY A 630 -18.94 -7.74 -52.83
CA GLY A 630 -18.58 -6.72 -53.81
C GLY A 630 -18.18 -5.37 -53.21
N ALA A 631 -16.91 -5.13 -53.19
CA ALA A 631 -16.17 -3.98 -53.72
C ALA A 631 -16.59 -2.54 -53.33
N ALA A 632 -15.63 -1.91 -52.73
CA ALA A 632 -14.93 -0.67 -53.16
C ALA A 632 -15.67 0.68 -53.10
N SER A 633 -14.91 1.57 -52.57
CA SER A 633 -14.66 2.97 -52.95
C SER A 633 -15.51 4.10 -52.33
N ASP A 634 -14.76 4.91 -51.63
CA ASP A 634 -14.67 6.37 -51.71
C ASP A 634 -15.88 7.27 -51.38
N PHE A 635 -15.58 8.23 -50.66
CA PHE A 635 -15.85 9.69 -50.72
C PHE A 635 -16.38 10.36 -49.43
N HIS A 636 -15.53 11.22 -48.95
CA HIS A 636 -15.78 12.60 -48.42
C HIS A 636 -17.22 12.97 -48.00
N ASP A 637 -17.45 13.49 -46.83
CA ASP A 637 -17.51 14.91 -46.56
C ASP A 637 -18.04 15.25 -45.14
N ALA A 638 -17.58 16.35 -44.68
CA ALA A 638 -17.90 17.04 -43.47
C ALA A 638 -19.39 17.35 -43.28
N ARG A 639 -19.86 17.38 -42.03
CA ARG A 639 -20.73 18.46 -41.50
C ARG A 639 -20.79 18.45 -39.97
N SER A 640 -20.28 19.52 -39.43
CA SER A 640 -20.53 20.08 -38.13
C SER A 640 -22.02 20.20 -37.75
N PHE A 641 -22.41 19.77 -36.56
CA PHE A 641 -23.61 20.28 -35.91
C PHE A 641 -23.24 20.71 -34.48
N SER A 642 -23.24 22.02 -34.29
CA SER A 642 -23.26 22.72 -33.03
C SER A 642 -24.66 22.66 -32.43
N PHE A 643 -24.78 22.23 -31.16
CA PHE A 643 -25.98 22.50 -30.37
C PHE A 643 -25.59 23.24 -29.10
N SER A 644 -25.75 24.56 -29.15
CA SER A 644 -25.76 25.42 -27.99
C SER A 644 -27.12 25.36 -27.30
N ARG A 645 -27.14 25.03 -26.02
CA ARG A 645 -28.25 25.39 -25.11
C ARG A 645 -27.65 25.96 -23.82
N SER A 646 -27.71 27.27 -23.74
CA SER A 646 -27.62 28.08 -22.55
C SER A 646 -28.78 27.77 -21.60
N PHE A 647 -28.44 27.43 -20.34
CA PHE A 647 -29.38 27.61 -19.23
C PHE A 647 -28.71 28.47 -18.17
N SER A 648 -29.16 29.70 -18.09
CA SER A 648 -28.87 30.63 -17.00
C SER A 648 -29.83 30.32 -15.84
N PHE A 649 -29.30 30.07 -14.65
CA PHE A 649 -30.07 30.15 -13.41
C PHE A 649 -29.30 31.03 -12.42
N SER A 650 -29.74 32.28 -12.34
CA SER A 650 -29.37 33.21 -11.28
C SER A 650 -30.31 32.95 -10.07
N ARG A 651 -29.73 32.64 -8.92
CA ARG A 651 -30.32 32.97 -7.61
C ARG A 651 -29.21 33.27 -6.60
N SER A 652 -29.17 34.55 -6.31
CA SER A 652 -28.53 35.16 -5.14
C SER A 652 -29.09 34.58 -3.83
N PHE A 653 -28.18 34.12 -2.95
CA PHE A 653 -28.46 34.09 -1.53
C PHE A 653 -27.23 34.62 -0.79
N SER A 654 -27.38 35.85 -0.29
CA SER A 654 -26.48 36.48 0.66
C SER A 654 -26.83 35.97 2.04
N LEU A 655 -25.85 35.44 2.77
CA LEU A 655 -25.86 35.33 4.22
C LEU A 655 -24.47 35.65 4.76
N SER A 656 -24.32 36.89 5.14
CA SER A 656 -23.27 37.41 6.02
C SER A 656 -23.42 36.82 7.42
N ARG A 657 -22.39 36.15 7.94
CA ARG A 657 -22.09 36.12 9.35
C ARG A 657 -20.58 36.07 9.55
N SER A 658 -20.07 37.23 9.91
CA SER A 658 -18.75 37.48 10.49
C SER A 658 -18.64 36.73 11.82
N PHE A 659 -17.57 35.92 11.95
CA PHE A 659 -17.01 35.56 13.24
C PHE A 659 -15.53 36.01 13.27
N SER A 660 -15.30 37.12 13.95
CA SER A 660 -13.98 37.58 14.35
C SER A 660 -13.53 36.83 15.59
N PHE A 661 -12.38 36.17 15.50
CA PHE A 661 -11.65 35.68 16.66
C PHE A 661 -10.28 36.37 16.68
N SER A 662 -10.19 37.48 17.40
CA SER A 662 -8.94 38.11 17.77
C SER A 662 -8.40 37.45 19.04
N ARG A 663 -7.22 36.88 18.98
CA ARG A 663 -6.36 36.65 20.14
C ARG A 663 -4.98 37.25 19.87
N SER A 664 -4.80 38.40 20.50
CA SER A 664 -3.54 39.08 20.71
C SER A 664 -2.58 38.22 21.54
N PHE A 665 -1.39 37.98 21.02
CA PHE A 665 -0.23 37.61 21.83
C PHE A 665 0.77 38.74 21.78
N SER A 666 0.88 39.46 22.90
CA SER A 666 1.92 40.46 23.16
C SER A 666 3.21 39.74 23.54
N PHE A 667 4.29 40.03 22.82
CA PHE A 667 5.65 39.71 23.26
C PHE A 667 6.37 41.03 23.60
N SER A 668 6.77 41.19 24.86
CA SER A 668 7.50 42.31 25.40
C SER A 668 8.92 42.34 24.86
N ARG A 669 9.28 43.51 24.34
CA ARG A 669 10.65 43.92 24.04
C ARG A 669 11.38 44.26 25.36
N SER A 670 12.55 43.65 25.58
CA SER A 670 13.58 44.15 26.47
C SER A 670 14.74 44.66 25.63
N SER A 671 14.99 45.96 25.76
CA SER A 671 16.08 46.74 25.19
C SER A 671 17.38 46.55 26.00
N ARG A 672 18.51 46.49 25.32
CA ARG A 672 19.82 47.09 25.66
C ARG A 672 20.74 47.12 24.46
N SER A 673 20.95 48.25 23.90
CA SER A 673 22.05 49.20 23.75
C SER A 673 23.48 48.60 23.68
N SER A 674 24.19 48.85 22.60
CA SER A 674 25.27 49.83 22.42
C SER A 674 26.07 49.46 21.18
N SER A 675 26.13 50.39 20.29
CA SER A 675 27.21 51.29 19.87
C SER A 675 28.25 50.67 18.93
N ALA A 676 28.31 51.29 17.85
CA ALA A 676 29.29 52.12 17.12
C ALA A 676 30.03 51.32 16.03
N THR A 677 30.35 51.71 14.84
CA THR A 677 30.71 52.97 14.19
C THR A 677 30.84 52.68 12.72
N ALA A 678 30.29 53.52 11.87
CA ALA A 678 30.90 54.34 10.78
C ALA A 678 31.79 53.60 9.75
N ALA A 679 31.75 53.82 8.47
CA ALA A 679 31.61 54.97 7.61
C ALA A 679 31.38 54.48 6.17
N ALA A 680 30.52 55.11 5.44
CA ALA A 680 30.78 56.10 4.36
C ALA A 680 31.48 55.48 3.13
N THR A 681 31.08 55.66 1.88
CA THR A 681 30.74 56.82 1.07
C THR A 681 30.22 56.32 -0.28
N GLU A 682 29.10 56.82 -0.80
CA GLU A 682 28.96 57.74 -1.93
C GLU A 682 29.80 57.43 -3.17
N ALA A 683 29.22 57.34 -4.38
CA ALA A 683 28.73 58.41 -5.24
C ALA A 683 28.10 57.81 -6.50
N THR A 684 26.86 58.19 -6.84
CA THR A 684 26.45 59.17 -7.87
C THR A 684 27.05 58.96 -9.27
N ALA A 685 26.24 58.85 -10.24
CA ALA A 685 25.37 59.68 -11.00
C ALA A 685 25.45 59.32 -12.49
N GLU A 686 24.30 59.35 -13.15
CA GLU A 686 23.99 60.15 -14.39
C GLU A 686 24.86 59.87 -15.60
N ALA A 687 24.39 59.77 -16.79
CA ALA A 687 23.30 60.43 -17.50
C ALA A 687 23.10 59.81 -18.90
N THR A 688 21.88 59.84 -19.32
CA THR A 688 21.31 60.39 -20.58
C THR A 688 21.91 60.05 -21.94
N ALA A 689 21.00 59.47 -22.70
CA ALA A 689 20.36 60.08 -23.90
C ALA A 689 20.92 59.74 -25.28
N THR A 690 20.01 59.31 -26.08
CA THR A 690 19.54 59.77 -27.42
C THR A 690 20.04 59.05 -28.66
N THR A 691 18.98 58.73 -29.40
CA THR A 691 18.76 58.81 -30.87
C THR A 691 19.34 57.70 -31.73
N SER A 692 18.50 56.93 -32.32
CA SER A 692 17.61 57.08 -33.50
C SER A 692 18.17 56.40 -34.75
N THR A 693 17.23 55.78 -35.49
CA THR A 693 17.23 55.57 -36.96
C THR A 693 18.18 54.49 -37.49
N ASP A 694 17.85 53.50 -38.22
CA ASP A 694 17.05 53.35 -39.42
C ASP A 694 16.99 51.88 -39.85
N TYR A 695 15.87 51.49 -40.34
CA TYR A 695 15.67 50.40 -41.30
C TYR A 695 16.19 50.79 -42.68
N PRO A 696 16.60 49.86 -43.56
CA PRO A 696 15.63 49.38 -44.49
C PRO A 696 15.72 47.91 -44.92
N GLN A 697 14.58 47.45 -45.40
CA GLN A 697 14.22 46.29 -46.20
C GLN A 697 15.08 46.09 -47.45
N GLN A 698 15.07 44.88 -47.94
CA GLN A 698 14.82 44.38 -49.31
C GLN A 698 15.64 43.08 -49.53
N GLN A 699 15.10 42.05 -49.90
CA GLN A 699 14.42 41.51 -51.09
C GLN A 699 15.25 40.40 -51.76
N GLN A 700 14.50 39.29 -52.03
CA GLN A 700 14.55 38.51 -53.26
C GLN A 700 15.54 37.35 -53.43
N GLN A 701 14.93 36.19 -53.53
CA GLN A 701 15.40 35.08 -54.37
C GLN A 701 15.69 35.50 -55.82
N PRO A 702 16.46 34.70 -56.64
CA PRO A 702 15.74 33.71 -57.43
C PRO A 702 16.50 32.40 -57.73
N GLN A 703 15.67 31.45 -58.20
CA GLN A 703 15.98 30.23 -58.95
C GLN A 703 16.88 30.42 -60.16
N GLN A 704 17.61 29.34 -60.57
CA GLN A 704 17.83 28.86 -61.93
C GLN A 704 18.51 27.49 -61.87
N GLN A 705 17.88 26.52 -62.30
CA GLN A 705 17.86 25.59 -63.43
C GLN A 705 18.96 25.80 -64.46
N ILE A 706 19.56 24.66 -64.96
CA ILE A 706 19.90 24.22 -66.31
C ILE A 706 20.72 22.92 -66.24
N ASP A 707 20.16 21.76 -66.64
CA ASP A 707 20.42 20.94 -67.84
C ASP A 707 21.92 20.61 -68.15
N GLY A 708 22.29 19.35 -68.31
CA GLY A 708 21.89 18.40 -69.23
C GLY A 708 23.00 17.40 -69.56
N ILE A 709 22.62 16.22 -70.03
CA ILE A 709 23.32 15.36 -70.99
C ILE A 709 24.54 14.58 -70.43
N GLY A 710 24.63 13.22 -70.39
CA GLY A 710 24.21 12.17 -71.30
C GLY A 710 25.16 11.02 -71.14
N GLY A 711 24.65 9.80 -71.29
CA GLY A 711 25.42 8.71 -71.90
C GLY A 711 25.92 7.63 -70.97
N GLY A 712 25.26 6.50 -70.90
CA GLY A 712 25.53 5.27 -71.59
C GLY A 712 26.32 4.22 -70.81
N GLY A 713 25.74 3.05 -70.67
CA GLY A 713 26.51 1.82 -70.60
C GLY A 713 26.33 0.94 -69.39
N ASN A 714 25.38 0.06 -69.48
CA ASN A 714 25.32 -1.27 -68.81
C ASN A 714 26.23 -2.24 -69.63
N PRO A 715 26.60 -3.48 -69.26
CA PRO A 715 26.25 -4.32 -68.14
C PRO A 715 27.35 -5.31 -67.65
N LEU A 716 26.98 -6.19 -66.72
CA LEU A 716 27.50 -7.56 -66.46
C LEU A 716 28.76 -7.72 -65.57
N ALA A 717 28.62 -8.39 -64.41
CA ALA A 717 29.01 -9.75 -64.15
C ALA A 717 29.19 -10.02 -62.66
N ARG A 718 28.40 -10.97 -62.15
CA ARG A 718 28.82 -11.83 -61.01
C ARG A 718 29.95 -12.75 -61.49
N PRO A 719 30.88 -13.25 -60.62
CA PRO A 719 30.63 -14.55 -60.02
C PRO A 719 31.30 -14.86 -58.65
N ARG A 720 30.62 -15.75 -57.94
CA ARG A 720 31.09 -16.99 -57.26
C ARG A 720 32.14 -16.95 -56.16
N THR A 721 31.67 -17.40 -54.99
CA THR A 721 32.38 -18.16 -53.94
C THR A 721 33.19 -19.34 -54.49
N PRO A 722 34.25 -19.84 -53.80
CA PRO A 722 34.27 -21.22 -53.35
C PRO A 722 34.78 -21.48 -51.93
N PRO A 723 34.68 -22.78 -51.48
CA PRO A 723 34.52 -23.16 -50.08
C PRO A 723 35.82 -23.77 -49.44
N PRO A 724 35.69 -24.45 -48.26
CA PRO A 724 36.72 -24.53 -47.24
C PRO A 724 37.67 -25.73 -47.39
N SER A 725 38.79 -25.67 -46.66
CA SER A 725 39.64 -26.85 -46.46
C SER A 725 39.85 -27.12 -44.97
N MET A 726 39.51 -28.37 -44.62
CA MET A 726 39.88 -29.09 -43.42
C MET A 726 41.40 -29.24 -43.28
N SER A 727 41.92 -29.19 -42.08
CA SER A 727 42.97 -30.12 -41.65
C SER A 727 42.99 -30.27 -40.11
N THR A 728 42.70 -31.47 -39.72
CA THR A 728 43.01 -32.23 -38.53
C THR A 728 44.45 -32.06 -38.04
N THR A 729 44.67 -32.06 -36.68
CA THR A 729 45.53 -33.00 -35.97
C THR A 729 45.61 -32.64 -34.47
N THR A 730 45.09 -33.53 -33.64
CA THR A 730 45.67 -34.34 -32.53
C THR A 730 46.52 -33.68 -31.43
N ALA A 731 45.99 -33.78 -30.27
CA ALA A 731 46.41 -34.53 -29.08
C ALA A 731 47.48 -33.95 -28.12
N SER A 732 47.10 -34.10 -26.87
CA SER A 732 47.82 -34.45 -25.65
C SER A 732 48.46 -33.31 -24.81
N ARG A 733 47.95 -33.08 -23.74
CA ARG A 733 48.12 -33.42 -22.32
C ARG A 733 47.18 -32.58 -21.47
#